data_31c333c3c36034a8f8b156c2032fddcb
#
_entry.id   31c333c3c36034a8f8b156c2032fddcb
#
_cell.length_a   1.000
_cell.length_b   1.000
_cell.length_c   1.000
_cell.angle_alpha   90.00
_cell.angle_beta   90.00
_cell.angle_gamma   90.00
#
_symmetry.space_group_name_H-M   'P 1'
#
loop_
_entity.id
_entity.type
_entity.pdbx_description
1 polymer ?
#
loop_
_entity_poly.entity_id
_entity_poly.type
_entity_poly.pdbx_seq_one_letter_code
_entity_poly.pdbx_strand_id
1 'polypeptide(L)'
;MRMFFMLVIMMMTSAFAMAQDSYGFKIADVEVTSDNCADLSVIEGVEGKISYNPETNTLTMQDATIDNVDNGIFINSSEGLNIEVLGDNSITTENVCITGWASPCRIGGSGTLRLKSAESAGIYAYNSQAVIVGINLYTEGLYGIGGNNGESGEILTLRNAYVEATGSKGSICDLLNLVLVGCSITQPAGAAFDANMHAVALNGVKVTEKVVIEPKNYGIMIAGVDVTRKNCKDLSVIEGVSGNVSFDPDTKTLTLANATIEADGCNAVLNQTCKDLVIRLLGTNTINVTNSAGIYLCESTAIKGESCSKLSITNDRCAVLFEGSPLEIVNCWLEAEGNWGISANDNVAEEVLTIRNSHVEATGPTGSICDIAGLKLEGCYIDIPSKAAYDADTKSVAMNGETVTSRVVIEPDSYGIYIADKPVTTLNYKDLTSIYGVSGSASYDPETKTLTLDNATIERNSTDGTGIVNKTVSDFTVKLIGNNTVTADLASMVLNQTSTITGDGSLHLTSKRFCGLDMEGASVTINNTSLFVKGGYGIAGYIGAKSEVLTVRNSYVEAEGSGSGSISLISDLILDNCAITQPVGAEFDADQKAVVLNGEVLKSKVVIEPSASGINDITTDVPARKKGIFTVQGVKQTQSWNELPAGIYIVDGVKRVKK
;
A
#
# COMPACT_ATOMS: atom_id res chain seq x y z
N MET A 1 -47.04 -47.81 60.84
CA MET A 1 -47.95 -47.09 59.97
C MET A 1 -47.29 -45.76 59.66
N ARG A 2 -46.74 -45.63 58.54
CA ARG A 2 -46.34 -44.51 57.67
C ARG A 2 -45.15 -44.94 56.84
N MET A 3 -45.47 -45.36 55.62
CA MET A 3 -44.50 -45.65 54.56
C MET A 3 -43.78 -44.35 54.17
N PHE A 4 -42.44 -44.32 54.23
CA PHE A 4 -41.58 -43.32 53.64
C PHE A 4 -41.24 -43.77 52.23
N PHE A 5 -41.80 -43.13 51.23
CA PHE A 5 -41.37 -43.26 49.84
C PHE A 5 -40.10 -42.43 49.64
N MET A 6 -39.01 -43.09 49.45
CA MET A 6 -37.75 -42.49 49.04
C MET A 6 -37.68 -42.48 47.54
N LEU A 7 -37.98 -41.35 46.93
CA LEU A 7 -37.88 -41.12 45.49
C LEU A 7 -36.39 -40.92 45.14
N VAL A 8 -35.76 -41.96 44.61
CA VAL A 8 -34.43 -41.88 44.03
C VAL A 8 -34.61 -41.25 42.63
N ILE A 9 -34.29 -39.96 42.49
CA ILE A 9 -34.15 -39.33 41.19
C ILE A 9 -32.82 -39.79 40.59
N MET A 10 -32.92 -40.80 39.72
CA MET A 10 -31.83 -41.21 38.86
C MET A 10 -31.68 -40.15 37.77
N MET A 11 -30.73 -39.21 37.95
CA MET A 11 -30.29 -38.35 36.86
C MET A 11 -29.64 -39.21 35.78
N MET A 12 -30.40 -39.56 34.76
CA MET A 12 -29.85 -39.99 33.49
C MET A 12 -29.17 -38.77 32.87
N THR A 13 -27.88 -38.64 33.04
CA THR A 13 -27.06 -37.88 32.10
C THR A 13 -27.08 -38.65 30.80
N SER A 14 -27.99 -38.26 29.92
CA SER A 14 -27.89 -38.61 28.51
C SER A 14 -26.64 -37.91 27.99
N ALA A 15 -25.52 -38.61 27.96
CA ALA A 15 -24.43 -38.24 27.07
C ALA A 15 -25.05 -38.31 25.66
N PHE A 16 -25.35 -37.17 25.08
CA PHE A 16 -25.51 -37.07 23.65
C PHE A 16 -24.14 -37.48 23.09
N ALA A 17 -24.01 -38.74 22.67
CA ALA A 17 -23.01 -39.10 21.73
C ALA A 17 -23.32 -38.25 20.48
N MET A 18 -22.65 -37.12 20.32
CA MET A 18 -22.64 -36.43 19.05
C MET A 18 -22.18 -37.48 18.04
N ALA A 19 -23.01 -37.73 17.04
CA ALA A 19 -22.58 -38.60 15.94
C ALA A 19 -21.31 -37.97 15.37
N GLN A 20 -20.26 -38.76 15.31
CA GLN A 20 -19.00 -38.34 14.72
C GLN A 20 -19.22 -38.14 13.22
N ASP A 21 -19.15 -36.91 12.74
CA ASP A 21 -19.30 -36.61 11.32
C ASP A 21 -18.04 -37.05 10.57
N SER A 22 -18.20 -37.97 9.63
CA SER A 22 -17.15 -38.38 8.69
C SER A 22 -17.17 -37.42 7.49
N TYR A 23 -15.99 -36.99 7.05
CA TYR A 23 -15.85 -36.10 5.90
C TYR A 23 -15.56 -36.82 4.59
N GLY A 24 -15.63 -38.16 4.58
CA GLY A 24 -15.55 -39.00 3.38
C GLY A 24 -14.14 -39.09 2.79
N PHE A 25 -13.10 -38.89 3.60
CA PHE A 25 -11.72 -39.18 3.21
C PHE A 25 -10.90 -39.67 4.40
N LYS A 26 -9.78 -40.33 4.08
CA LYS A 26 -8.86 -40.92 5.06
C LYS A 26 -7.47 -40.39 4.86
N ILE A 27 -6.71 -40.30 5.95
CA ILE A 27 -5.28 -40.04 5.98
C ILE A 27 -4.60 -41.19 6.71
N ALA A 28 -3.58 -41.80 6.10
CA ALA A 28 -2.91 -43.00 6.60
C ALA A 28 -3.94 -44.05 7.03
N ASP A 29 -4.96 -44.30 6.20
CA ASP A 29 -6.10 -45.19 6.37
C ASP A 29 -7.03 -44.87 7.55
N VAL A 30 -6.79 -43.81 8.30
CA VAL A 30 -7.66 -43.33 9.39
C VAL A 30 -8.69 -42.35 8.84
N GLU A 31 -9.96 -42.58 9.17
CA GLU A 31 -11.06 -41.69 8.78
C GLU A 31 -10.89 -40.27 9.37
N VAL A 32 -11.06 -39.24 8.53
CA VAL A 32 -11.09 -37.86 9.00
C VAL A 32 -12.51 -37.50 9.42
N THR A 33 -12.63 -37.03 10.66
CA THR A 33 -13.91 -36.81 11.34
C THR A 33 -13.90 -35.50 12.11
N SER A 34 -15.03 -35.10 12.66
CA SER A 34 -15.14 -33.90 13.52
C SER A 34 -14.22 -33.95 14.74
N ASP A 35 -13.76 -35.11 15.18
CA ASP A 35 -12.93 -35.26 16.37
C ASP A 35 -11.44 -35.04 16.10
N ASN A 36 -10.96 -35.34 14.88
CA ASN A 36 -9.54 -35.23 14.54
C ASN A 36 -9.20 -34.15 13.48
N CYS A 37 -10.19 -33.58 12.81
CA CYS A 37 -9.98 -32.68 11.68
C CYS A 37 -9.14 -31.41 12.01
N ALA A 38 -9.16 -30.94 13.25
CA ALA A 38 -8.43 -29.74 13.67
C ALA A 38 -6.91 -29.98 13.74
N ASP A 39 -6.49 -31.22 14.03
CA ASP A 39 -5.08 -31.62 14.09
C ASP A 39 -4.95 -33.08 13.69
N LEU A 40 -4.52 -33.32 12.47
CA LEU A 40 -4.38 -34.67 11.93
C LEU A 40 -3.01 -35.30 12.23
N SER A 41 -2.09 -34.58 12.89
CA SER A 41 -0.83 -35.13 13.37
C SER A 41 -1.00 -36.14 14.53
N VAL A 42 -2.18 -36.21 15.09
CA VAL A 42 -2.55 -37.27 16.07
C VAL A 42 -2.67 -38.68 15.44
N ILE A 43 -2.73 -38.78 14.10
CA ILE A 43 -2.76 -40.04 13.36
C ILE A 43 -1.34 -40.59 13.28
N GLU A 44 -1.19 -41.90 13.59
CA GLU A 44 0.11 -42.58 13.49
C GLU A 44 0.66 -42.52 12.06
N GLY A 45 1.94 -42.16 11.93
CA GLY A 45 2.61 -41.96 10.64
C GLY A 45 2.37 -40.58 10.00
N VAL A 46 1.71 -39.64 10.71
CA VAL A 46 1.48 -38.28 10.26
C VAL A 46 2.23 -37.30 11.15
N GLU A 47 3.10 -36.46 10.57
CA GLU A 47 3.89 -35.46 11.26
C GLU A 47 3.75 -34.09 10.60
N GLY A 48 4.09 -33.02 11.33
CA GLY A 48 4.02 -31.63 10.86
C GLY A 48 2.65 -31.00 11.09
N LYS A 49 2.36 -29.91 10.38
CA LYS A 49 1.06 -29.23 10.50
C LYS A 49 0.13 -29.72 9.42
N ILE A 50 -0.90 -30.43 9.83
CA ILE A 50 -1.93 -30.94 8.92
C ILE A 50 -3.29 -30.84 9.59
N SER A 51 -4.24 -30.20 8.92
CA SER A 51 -5.59 -29.98 9.43
C SER A 51 -6.61 -29.89 8.30
N TYR A 52 -7.86 -30.19 8.59
CA TYR A 52 -8.95 -30.07 7.65
C TYR A 52 -10.00 -29.06 8.13
N ASN A 53 -10.40 -28.17 7.23
CA ASN A 53 -11.49 -27.22 7.45
C ASN A 53 -12.74 -27.69 6.69
N PRO A 54 -13.80 -28.15 7.39
CA PRO A 54 -15.01 -28.63 6.75
C PRO A 54 -15.84 -27.52 6.06
N GLU A 55 -15.74 -26.26 6.50
CA GLU A 55 -16.47 -25.15 5.87
C GLU A 55 -15.97 -24.84 4.46
N THR A 56 -14.67 -25.03 4.22
CA THR A 56 -14.02 -24.77 2.92
C THR A 56 -13.69 -26.04 2.16
N ASN A 57 -13.99 -27.23 2.73
CA ASN A 57 -13.58 -28.53 2.23
C ASN A 57 -12.10 -28.58 1.87
N THR A 58 -11.23 -28.09 2.79
CA THR A 58 -9.80 -27.91 2.51
C THR A 58 -8.94 -28.62 3.56
N LEU A 59 -8.11 -29.55 3.10
CA LEU A 59 -7.00 -30.14 3.83
C LEU A 59 -5.77 -29.27 3.64
N THR A 60 -5.25 -28.66 4.71
CA THR A 60 -4.02 -27.87 4.68
C THR A 60 -2.85 -28.72 5.18
N MET A 61 -1.79 -28.78 4.39
CA MET A 61 -0.52 -29.43 4.71
C MET A 61 0.58 -28.38 4.73
N GLN A 62 1.24 -28.22 5.87
CA GLN A 62 2.38 -27.29 6.02
C GLN A 62 3.56 -28.01 6.68
N ASP A 63 4.64 -28.20 5.91
CA ASP A 63 5.84 -28.92 6.34
C ASP A 63 5.47 -30.28 6.97
N ALA A 64 4.54 -30.97 6.31
CA ALA A 64 3.94 -32.21 6.79
C ALA A 64 4.48 -33.46 6.08
N THR A 65 4.59 -34.54 6.84
CA THR A 65 4.98 -35.85 6.34
C THR A 65 3.89 -36.87 6.66
N ILE A 66 3.52 -37.69 5.67
CA ILE A 66 2.66 -38.87 5.84
C ILE A 66 3.49 -40.10 5.43
N ASP A 67 3.69 -41.02 6.35
CA ASP A 67 4.38 -42.28 6.12
C ASP A 67 3.45 -43.44 6.53
N ASN A 68 3.02 -44.23 5.56
CA ASN A 68 2.07 -45.29 5.79
C ASN A 68 2.36 -46.53 4.94
N VAL A 69 2.11 -47.71 5.47
CA VAL A 69 2.24 -49.00 4.72
C VAL A 69 1.20 -49.16 3.64
N ASP A 70 0.01 -48.53 3.75
CA ASP A 70 -1.06 -48.70 2.75
C ASP A 70 -1.23 -47.40 1.92
N ASN A 71 -2.28 -46.61 2.13
CA ASN A 71 -2.55 -45.41 1.35
C ASN A 71 -2.23 -44.13 2.17
N GLY A 72 -1.80 -43.08 1.52
CA GLY A 72 -1.56 -41.79 2.16
C GLY A 72 -2.86 -41.00 2.37
N ILE A 73 -3.45 -40.49 1.30
CA ILE A 73 -4.73 -39.77 1.30
C ILE A 73 -5.71 -40.52 0.37
N PHE A 74 -6.79 -41.06 0.94
CA PHE A 74 -7.85 -41.76 0.21
C PHE A 74 -9.12 -40.91 0.23
N ILE A 75 -9.59 -40.45 -0.94
CA ILE A 75 -10.75 -39.58 -1.09
C ILE A 75 -11.92 -40.38 -1.67
N ASN A 76 -13.04 -40.45 -0.93
CA ASN A 76 -14.28 -41.13 -1.31
C ASN A 76 -15.49 -40.23 -0.98
N SER A 77 -15.44 -38.99 -1.43
CA SER A 77 -16.51 -37.99 -1.26
C SER A 77 -16.95 -37.49 -2.63
N SER A 78 -18.25 -37.41 -2.87
CA SER A 78 -18.78 -36.86 -4.13
C SER A 78 -18.44 -35.38 -4.33
N GLU A 79 -18.16 -34.65 -3.27
CA GLU A 79 -17.73 -33.26 -3.31
C GLU A 79 -16.22 -33.13 -3.58
N GLY A 80 -15.48 -34.23 -3.48
CA GLY A 80 -14.04 -34.27 -3.63
C GLY A 80 -13.29 -33.63 -2.45
N LEU A 81 -12.04 -33.23 -2.67
CA LEU A 81 -11.18 -32.62 -1.63
C LEU A 81 -10.27 -31.56 -2.24
N ASN A 82 -10.18 -30.41 -1.58
CA ASN A 82 -9.14 -29.43 -1.82
C ASN A 82 -7.95 -29.70 -0.89
N ILE A 83 -6.74 -29.81 -1.44
CA ILE A 83 -5.50 -29.97 -0.69
C ILE A 83 -4.67 -28.71 -0.89
N GLU A 84 -4.43 -27.96 0.17
CA GLU A 84 -3.58 -26.80 0.18
C GLU A 84 -2.18 -27.17 0.69
N VAL A 85 -1.16 -26.95 -0.14
CA VAL A 85 0.24 -27.34 0.11
C VAL A 85 1.08 -26.11 0.40
N LEU A 86 1.62 -26.00 1.61
CA LEU A 86 2.46 -24.92 2.08
C LEU A 86 3.80 -25.49 2.60
N GLY A 87 4.93 -24.83 2.27
CA GLY A 87 6.26 -25.36 2.63
C GLY A 87 6.63 -26.67 1.93
N ASP A 88 7.42 -27.51 2.58
CA ASP A 88 7.89 -28.79 2.02
C ASP A 88 7.14 -29.97 2.63
N ASN A 89 6.41 -30.71 1.80
CA ASN A 89 5.57 -31.82 2.25
C ASN A 89 5.96 -33.12 1.53
N SER A 90 5.77 -34.27 2.21
CA SER A 90 6.02 -35.59 1.65
C SER A 90 4.97 -36.62 2.04
N ILE A 91 4.67 -37.53 1.13
CA ILE A 91 3.84 -38.72 1.36
C ILE A 91 4.59 -39.92 0.83
N THR A 92 4.90 -40.86 1.69
CA THR A 92 5.54 -42.14 1.35
C THR A 92 4.62 -43.31 1.71
N THR A 93 4.38 -44.22 0.76
CA THR A 93 3.44 -45.33 0.95
C THR A 93 3.91 -46.59 0.22
N GLU A 94 3.39 -47.78 0.63
CA GLU A 94 3.49 -48.96 -0.20
C GLU A 94 2.53 -48.88 -1.37
N ASN A 95 1.24 -48.53 -1.11
CA ASN A 95 0.21 -48.39 -2.14
C ASN A 95 0.17 -46.95 -2.72
N VAL A 96 -0.99 -46.31 -2.79
CA VAL A 96 -1.15 -45.00 -3.45
C VAL A 96 -0.94 -43.86 -2.46
N CYS A 97 -0.13 -42.85 -2.83
CA CYS A 97 0.03 -41.68 -1.98
C CYS A 97 -1.24 -40.81 -1.93
N ILE A 98 -1.85 -40.51 -3.07
CA ILE A 98 -3.12 -39.76 -3.14
C ILE A 98 -4.05 -40.44 -4.15
N THR A 99 -5.25 -40.84 -3.72
CA THR A 99 -6.25 -41.40 -4.63
C THR A 99 -7.61 -40.72 -4.47
N GLY A 100 -8.24 -40.38 -5.60
CA GLY A 100 -9.65 -39.98 -5.69
C GLY A 100 -10.45 -41.12 -6.28
N TRP A 101 -11.29 -41.77 -5.47
CA TRP A 101 -12.17 -42.86 -5.91
C TRP A 101 -13.52 -42.31 -6.33
N ALA A 102 -13.73 -42.11 -7.64
CA ALA A 102 -14.84 -41.36 -8.22
C ALA A 102 -15.07 -39.97 -7.56
N SER A 103 -13.99 -39.40 -7.06
CA SER A 103 -13.97 -38.20 -6.22
C SER A 103 -12.96 -37.23 -6.79
N PRO A 104 -13.35 -36.00 -7.19
CA PRO A 104 -12.41 -35.03 -7.72
C PRO A 104 -11.43 -34.57 -6.64
N CYS A 105 -10.19 -34.33 -7.06
CA CYS A 105 -9.13 -33.81 -6.17
C CYS A 105 -8.50 -32.57 -6.76
N ARG A 106 -8.40 -31.51 -5.95
CA ARG A 106 -7.66 -30.32 -6.31
C ARG A 106 -6.48 -30.13 -5.34
N ILE A 107 -5.26 -30.12 -5.88
CA ILE A 107 -4.03 -29.91 -5.12
C ILE A 107 -3.47 -28.55 -5.53
N GLY A 108 -3.37 -27.61 -4.59
CA GLY A 108 -2.91 -26.24 -4.88
C GLY A 108 -2.09 -25.67 -3.74
N GLY A 109 -1.60 -24.44 -3.92
CA GLY A 109 -0.82 -23.74 -2.91
C GLY A 109 0.48 -23.17 -3.45
N SER A 110 1.43 -22.93 -2.57
CA SER A 110 2.74 -22.34 -2.92
C SER A 110 3.92 -23.25 -2.55
N GLY A 111 3.65 -24.43 -2.03
CA GLY A 111 4.65 -25.36 -1.49
C GLY A 111 5.14 -26.41 -2.48
N THR A 112 5.91 -27.32 -1.93
CA THR A 112 6.43 -28.53 -2.59
C THR A 112 5.72 -29.76 -2.02
N LEU A 113 5.33 -30.70 -2.88
CA LEU A 113 4.77 -32.00 -2.50
C LEU A 113 5.57 -33.11 -3.17
N ARG A 114 6.13 -34.03 -2.35
CA ARG A 114 6.86 -35.20 -2.80
C ARG A 114 6.07 -36.46 -2.49
N LEU A 115 5.73 -37.22 -3.52
CA LEU A 115 4.96 -38.45 -3.44
C LEU A 115 5.84 -39.61 -3.85
N LYS A 116 5.96 -40.64 -2.99
CA LYS A 116 6.70 -41.85 -3.27
C LYS A 116 5.88 -43.07 -2.92
N SER A 117 5.46 -43.83 -3.93
CA SER A 117 4.76 -45.09 -3.79
C SER A 117 5.70 -46.26 -4.15
N ALA A 118 5.74 -47.30 -3.32
CA ALA A 118 6.59 -48.45 -3.60
C ALA A 118 5.95 -49.40 -4.65
N GLU A 119 4.64 -49.67 -4.56
CA GLU A 119 3.97 -50.68 -5.34
C GLU A 119 2.83 -50.19 -6.23
N SER A 120 2.52 -48.86 -6.20
CA SER A 120 1.39 -48.33 -6.95
C SER A 120 1.69 -46.94 -7.57
N ALA A 121 0.91 -45.92 -7.29
CA ALA A 121 1.00 -44.62 -7.92
C ALA A 121 1.22 -43.49 -6.89
N GLY A 122 1.95 -42.48 -7.31
CA GLY A 122 1.99 -41.23 -6.52
C GLY A 122 0.59 -40.57 -6.47
N ILE A 123 -0.05 -40.36 -7.61
CA ILE A 123 -1.46 -39.96 -7.69
C ILE A 123 -2.21 -40.94 -8.55
N TYR A 124 -3.37 -41.38 -8.06
CA TYR A 124 -4.27 -42.29 -8.79
C TYR A 124 -5.68 -41.71 -8.87
N ALA A 125 -6.11 -41.34 -10.08
CA ALA A 125 -7.42 -40.78 -10.34
C ALA A 125 -8.35 -41.89 -10.86
N TYR A 126 -9.10 -42.55 -9.98
CA TYR A 126 -10.06 -43.56 -10.37
C TYR A 126 -11.40 -42.95 -10.76
N ASN A 127 -11.76 -42.98 -12.04
CA ASN A 127 -12.98 -42.39 -12.60
C ASN A 127 -13.22 -40.94 -12.11
N SER A 128 -12.17 -40.15 -11.96
CA SER A 128 -12.23 -38.84 -11.35
C SER A 128 -11.26 -37.84 -12.00
N GLN A 129 -11.43 -36.58 -11.67
CA GLN A 129 -10.55 -35.51 -12.12
C GLN A 129 -9.51 -35.14 -11.06
N ALA A 130 -8.28 -34.89 -11.48
CA ALA A 130 -7.24 -34.31 -10.64
C ALA A 130 -6.81 -32.96 -11.22
N VAL A 131 -6.83 -31.90 -10.40
CA VAL A 131 -6.42 -30.55 -10.77
C VAL A 131 -5.25 -30.11 -9.90
N ILE A 132 -4.10 -29.85 -10.50
CA ILE A 132 -2.89 -29.42 -9.78
C ILE A 132 -2.59 -27.98 -10.18
N VAL A 133 -2.51 -27.10 -9.18
CA VAL A 133 -2.37 -25.68 -9.39
C VAL A 133 -1.24 -25.13 -8.54
N GLY A 134 -0.25 -24.64 -9.18
CA GLY A 134 0.61 -23.73 -8.46
C GLY A 134 1.74 -24.30 -7.65
N ILE A 135 1.82 -25.57 -7.44
CA ILE A 135 2.82 -26.23 -6.59
C ILE A 135 4.00 -26.79 -7.39
N ASN A 136 5.04 -27.18 -6.66
CA ASN A 136 6.07 -28.08 -7.16
C ASN A 136 5.74 -29.50 -6.74
N LEU A 137 5.38 -30.35 -7.70
CA LEU A 137 5.02 -31.75 -7.46
C LEU A 137 6.13 -32.68 -7.98
N TYR A 138 6.60 -33.55 -7.12
CA TYR A 138 7.48 -34.66 -7.46
C TYR A 138 6.78 -35.97 -7.14
N THR A 139 6.67 -36.86 -8.11
CA THR A 139 5.93 -38.11 -7.92
C THR A 139 6.69 -39.29 -8.51
N GLU A 140 6.81 -40.37 -7.74
CA GLU A 140 7.54 -41.57 -8.08
C GLU A 140 6.72 -42.82 -7.66
N GLY A 141 6.67 -43.85 -8.55
CA GLY A 141 5.99 -45.10 -8.27
C GLY A 141 6.08 -46.13 -9.40
N LEU A 142 5.23 -47.13 -9.41
CA LEU A 142 4.97 -47.92 -10.63
C LEU A 142 4.31 -47.01 -11.66
N TYR A 143 3.47 -46.08 -11.21
CA TYR A 143 2.89 -45.01 -11.98
C TYR A 143 3.21 -43.68 -11.26
N GLY A 144 3.71 -42.70 -11.96
CA GLY A 144 3.89 -41.38 -11.38
C GLY A 144 2.54 -40.73 -11.10
N ILE A 145 1.77 -40.42 -12.13
CA ILE A 145 0.35 -40.04 -12.07
C ILE A 145 -0.41 -40.95 -13.01
N GLY A 146 -1.41 -41.66 -12.49
CA GLY A 146 -2.19 -42.63 -13.24
C GLY A 146 -3.69 -42.47 -13.08
N GLY A 147 -4.43 -42.92 -14.07
CA GLY A 147 -5.86 -43.14 -14.02
C GLY A 147 -6.17 -44.65 -13.99
N ASN A 148 -7.46 -45.00 -14.15
CA ASN A 148 -7.89 -46.39 -14.16
C ASN A 148 -7.64 -47.06 -15.53
N ASN A 149 -8.14 -46.46 -16.59
CA ASN A 149 -8.01 -47.00 -17.96
C ASN A 149 -8.06 -45.91 -19.05
N GLY A 150 -8.27 -44.65 -18.67
CA GLY A 150 -8.44 -43.54 -19.60
C GLY A 150 -9.85 -43.46 -20.24
N GLU A 151 -10.85 -44.14 -19.74
CA GLU A 151 -12.17 -44.23 -20.36
C GLU A 151 -13.29 -43.50 -19.61
N SER A 152 -13.11 -43.19 -18.33
CA SER A 152 -14.21 -42.83 -17.44
C SER A 152 -13.99 -41.54 -16.63
N GLY A 153 -13.46 -40.46 -17.25
CA GLY A 153 -13.37 -39.14 -16.63
C GLY A 153 -12.07 -38.82 -15.92
N GLU A 154 -11.05 -39.66 -16.09
CA GLU A 154 -9.69 -39.42 -15.58
C GLU A 154 -9.02 -38.28 -16.32
N ILE A 155 -9.33 -37.05 -15.94
CA ILE A 155 -8.74 -35.86 -16.52
C ILE A 155 -7.73 -35.24 -15.53
N LEU A 156 -6.49 -35.18 -15.96
CA LEU A 156 -5.46 -34.43 -15.23
C LEU A 156 -5.33 -33.02 -15.80
N THR A 157 -5.57 -32.02 -14.97
CA THR A 157 -5.37 -30.61 -15.33
C THR A 157 -4.21 -30.03 -14.53
N LEU A 158 -3.19 -29.52 -15.22
CA LEU A 158 -2.06 -28.82 -14.62
C LEU A 158 -2.10 -27.34 -14.96
N ARG A 159 -2.12 -26.47 -13.94
CA ARG A 159 -2.16 -25.01 -14.11
C ARG A 159 -0.95 -24.37 -13.45
N ASN A 160 -0.09 -23.74 -14.23
CA ASN A 160 1.11 -23.05 -13.72
C ASN A 160 1.83 -23.85 -12.63
N ALA A 161 1.96 -25.16 -12.79
CA ALA A 161 2.59 -26.08 -11.83
C ALA A 161 3.88 -26.67 -12.41
N TYR A 162 4.86 -26.90 -11.56
CA TYR A 162 6.02 -27.72 -11.89
C TYR A 162 5.69 -29.17 -11.49
N VAL A 163 5.82 -30.09 -12.44
CA VAL A 163 5.57 -31.51 -12.18
C VAL A 163 6.74 -32.34 -12.70
N GLU A 164 7.31 -33.15 -11.83
CA GLU A 164 8.25 -34.19 -12.16
C GLU A 164 7.63 -35.54 -11.81
N ALA A 165 7.31 -36.34 -12.82
CA ALA A 165 6.64 -37.62 -12.65
C ALA A 165 7.49 -38.75 -13.21
N THR A 166 7.70 -39.82 -12.41
CA THR A 166 8.44 -41.01 -12.82
C THR A 166 7.64 -42.24 -12.45
N GLY A 167 7.44 -43.13 -13.42
CA GLY A 167 6.71 -44.37 -13.20
C GLY A 167 7.20 -45.52 -14.08
N SER A 168 7.67 -46.60 -13.49
CA SER A 168 8.26 -47.75 -14.22
C SER A 168 7.29 -48.44 -15.19
N LYS A 169 5.96 -48.28 -14.99
CA LYS A 169 4.90 -48.73 -15.90
C LYS A 169 4.27 -47.61 -16.70
N GLY A 170 4.49 -46.36 -16.29
CA GLY A 170 4.02 -45.16 -16.97
C GLY A 170 4.13 -43.95 -16.06
N SER A 171 4.81 -42.90 -16.54
CA SER A 171 5.05 -41.72 -15.71
C SER A 171 3.80 -40.85 -15.57
N ILE A 172 3.07 -40.64 -16.67
CA ILE A 172 1.73 -40.01 -16.69
C ILE A 172 0.91 -40.81 -17.69
N CYS A 173 -0.05 -41.61 -17.21
CA CYS A 173 -0.75 -42.59 -18.07
C CYS A 173 -2.13 -42.99 -17.54
N ASP A 174 -2.82 -43.76 -18.38
CA ASP A 174 -4.14 -44.33 -18.12
C ASP A 174 -5.16 -43.20 -17.83
N LEU A 175 -4.99 -42.04 -18.52
CA LEU A 175 -5.82 -40.84 -18.41
C LEU A 175 -6.67 -40.66 -19.67
N LEU A 176 -7.90 -40.20 -19.51
CA LEU A 176 -8.76 -39.80 -20.61
C LEU A 176 -8.16 -38.55 -21.32
N ASN A 177 -7.62 -37.62 -20.54
CA ASN A 177 -7.00 -36.39 -21.08
C ASN A 177 -5.98 -35.76 -20.12
N LEU A 178 -5.01 -35.07 -20.70
CA LEU A 178 -4.05 -34.20 -20.00
C LEU A 178 -4.24 -32.76 -20.48
N VAL A 179 -4.67 -31.87 -19.59
CA VAL A 179 -4.90 -30.44 -19.89
C VAL A 179 -3.77 -29.63 -19.29
N LEU A 180 -2.98 -28.92 -20.11
CA LEU A 180 -1.89 -28.06 -19.69
C LEU A 180 -2.29 -26.59 -19.85
N VAL A 181 -2.39 -25.86 -18.76
CA VAL A 181 -2.74 -24.43 -18.73
C VAL A 181 -1.54 -23.68 -18.19
N GLY A 182 -0.89 -22.87 -19.04
CA GLY A 182 0.32 -22.15 -18.69
C GLY A 182 1.53 -23.05 -18.40
N CYS A 183 1.48 -24.31 -18.83
CA CYS A 183 2.56 -25.29 -18.69
C CYS A 183 2.88 -25.95 -20.03
N SER A 184 4.03 -26.61 -20.11
CA SER A 184 4.44 -27.45 -21.24
C SER A 184 5.29 -28.62 -20.77
N ILE A 185 5.23 -29.76 -21.49
CA ILE A 185 6.16 -30.86 -21.27
C ILE A 185 7.53 -30.44 -21.82
N THR A 186 8.54 -30.44 -20.98
CA THR A 186 9.92 -30.05 -21.35
C THR A 186 10.86 -31.26 -21.43
N GLN A 187 10.52 -32.35 -20.72
CA GLN A 187 11.27 -33.60 -20.77
C GLN A 187 10.32 -34.82 -20.77
N PRO A 188 10.59 -35.84 -21.58
CA PRO A 188 11.58 -35.86 -22.66
C PRO A 188 11.22 -34.86 -23.78
N ALA A 189 12.18 -34.27 -24.43
CA ALA A 189 11.92 -33.33 -25.51
C ALA A 189 11.10 -33.97 -26.63
N GLY A 190 9.99 -33.32 -27.04
CA GLY A 190 9.06 -33.83 -28.04
C GLY A 190 8.00 -34.80 -27.52
N ALA A 191 7.98 -35.13 -26.22
CA ALA A 191 6.90 -35.91 -25.65
C ALA A 191 5.61 -35.08 -25.63
N ALA A 192 4.49 -35.76 -25.85
CA ALA A 192 3.16 -35.18 -25.80
C ALA A 192 2.15 -36.21 -25.25
N PHE A 193 0.98 -35.73 -24.82
CA PHE A 193 -0.10 -36.64 -24.48
C PHE A 193 -0.69 -37.28 -25.75
N ASP A 194 -0.71 -38.61 -25.79
CA ASP A 194 -1.31 -39.40 -26.86
C ASP A 194 -2.64 -39.98 -26.37
N ALA A 195 -3.74 -39.48 -26.95
CA ALA A 195 -5.08 -39.88 -26.55
C ALA A 195 -5.42 -41.34 -26.89
N ASN A 196 -4.74 -41.94 -27.88
CA ASN A 196 -4.94 -43.39 -28.19
C ASN A 196 -4.21 -44.30 -27.22
N MET A 197 -3.11 -43.80 -26.62
CA MET A 197 -2.35 -44.52 -25.62
C MET A 197 -2.75 -44.14 -24.19
N HIS A 198 -3.64 -43.16 -24.05
CA HIS A 198 -4.06 -42.61 -22.76
C HIS A 198 -2.88 -42.19 -21.86
N ALA A 199 -1.76 -41.71 -22.48
CA ALA A 199 -0.50 -41.50 -21.76
C ALA A 199 0.33 -40.39 -22.41
N VAL A 200 1.28 -39.83 -21.63
CA VAL A 200 2.38 -39.09 -22.20
C VAL A 200 3.29 -40.06 -22.94
N ALA A 201 3.48 -39.83 -24.24
CA ALA A 201 4.24 -40.69 -25.13
C ALA A 201 5.32 -39.90 -25.89
N LEU A 202 6.38 -40.58 -26.28
CA LEU A 202 7.44 -40.09 -27.16
C LEU A 202 7.60 -41.07 -28.31
N ASN A 203 7.49 -40.57 -29.57
CA ASN A 203 7.59 -41.39 -30.78
C ASN A 203 6.67 -42.62 -30.78
N GLY A 204 5.43 -42.50 -30.24
CA GLY A 204 4.47 -43.58 -30.15
C GLY A 204 4.72 -44.62 -29.07
N VAL A 205 5.63 -44.35 -28.12
CA VAL A 205 5.92 -45.22 -26.96
C VAL A 205 5.59 -44.48 -25.68
N LYS A 206 4.84 -45.13 -24.77
CA LYS A 206 4.53 -44.59 -23.44
C LYS A 206 5.80 -44.28 -22.66
N VAL A 207 5.92 -43.09 -22.08
CA VAL A 207 7.10 -42.71 -21.30
C VAL A 207 7.03 -43.37 -19.92
N THR A 208 8.08 -44.10 -19.58
CA THR A 208 8.30 -44.72 -18.26
C THR A 208 9.46 -44.13 -17.50
N GLU A 209 10.18 -43.21 -18.15
CA GLU A 209 11.23 -42.41 -17.53
C GLU A 209 10.62 -41.09 -17.04
N LYS A 210 11.49 -40.25 -16.47
CA LYS A 210 11.07 -38.96 -15.95
C LYS A 210 10.38 -38.08 -16.99
N VAL A 211 9.14 -37.66 -16.68
CA VAL A 211 8.42 -36.59 -17.39
C VAL A 211 8.53 -35.31 -16.58
N VAL A 212 8.98 -34.23 -17.21
CA VAL A 212 9.01 -32.91 -16.58
C VAL A 212 8.05 -31.99 -17.33
N ILE A 213 7.13 -31.38 -16.55
CA ILE A 213 6.21 -30.35 -17.03
C ILE A 213 6.53 -29.06 -16.28
N GLU A 214 6.86 -28.03 -17.01
CA GLU A 214 7.27 -26.75 -16.44
C GLU A 214 6.28 -25.65 -16.80
N PRO A 215 6.10 -24.66 -15.88
CA PRO A 215 5.37 -23.45 -16.21
C PRO A 215 6.05 -22.74 -17.37
N LYS A 216 5.25 -22.21 -18.29
CA LYS A 216 5.73 -21.27 -19.31
C LYS A 216 6.17 -19.98 -18.62
N ASN A 217 7.05 -19.22 -19.29
CA ASN A 217 7.34 -17.88 -18.81
C ASN A 217 6.12 -16.96 -18.89
N TYR A 218 6.14 -15.85 -18.16
CA TYR A 218 5.05 -14.88 -18.17
C TYR A 218 5.18 -13.80 -19.25
N GLY A 219 6.09 -14.01 -20.22
CA GLY A 219 6.37 -13.05 -21.30
C GLY A 219 7.18 -11.84 -20.84
N ILE A 220 7.80 -11.93 -19.67
CA ILE A 220 8.66 -10.92 -19.08
C ILE A 220 10.03 -11.54 -18.84
N MET A 221 11.09 -10.75 -19.07
CA MET A 221 12.46 -11.11 -18.68
C MET A 221 13.06 -10.02 -17.79
N ILE A 222 13.83 -10.40 -16.80
CA ILE A 222 14.61 -9.51 -15.95
C ILE A 222 16.09 -9.88 -16.08
N ALA A 223 16.91 -8.89 -16.42
CA ALA A 223 18.36 -9.09 -16.68
C ALA A 223 18.61 -10.32 -17.59
N GLY A 224 17.83 -10.47 -18.66
CA GLY A 224 17.94 -11.56 -19.63
C GLY A 224 17.37 -12.90 -19.17
N VAL A 225 16.83 -13.02 -17.96
CA VAL A 225 16.27 -14.27 -17.41
C VAL A 225 14.74 -14.24 -17.45
N ASP A 226 14.12 -15.30 -17.97
CA ASP A 226 12.66 -15.44 -18.01
C ASP A 226 12.04 -15.39 -16.62
N VAL A 227 10.98 -14.58 -16.47
CA VAL A 227 10.11 -14.60 -15.30
C VAL A 227 9.14 -15.77 -15.44
N THR A 228 9.27 -16.70 -14.52
CA THR A 228 8.51 -17.94 -14.47
C THR A 228 7.88 -18.12 -13.09
N ARG A 229 7.05 -19.13 -12.95
CA ARG A 229 6.50 -19.46 -11.64
C ARG A 229 7.54 -19.77 -10.56
N LYS A 230 8.72 -20.27 -10.94
CA LYS A 230 9.78 -20.63 -10.00
C LYS A 230 10.42 -19.41 -9.33
N ASN A 231 10.56 -18.32 -10.09
CA ASN A 231 11.28 -17.14 -9.64
C ASN A 231 10.38 -15.89 -9.44
N CYS A 232 9.13 -15.90 -9.90
CA CYS A 232 8.30 -14.69 -9.91
C CYS A 232 8.07 -14.08 -8.52
N LYS A 233 8.12 -14.86 -7.44
CA LYS A 233 7.93 -14.34 -6.07
C LYS A 233 9.17 -13.60 -5.54
N ASP A 234 10.35 -13.96 -6.06
CA ASP A 234 11.62 -13.33 -5.68
C ASP A 234 12.56 -13.37 -6.89
N LEU A 235 12.65 -12.23 -7.57
CA LEU A 235 13.52 -12.07 -8.74
C LEU A 235 14.93 -11.61 -8.35
N SER A 236 15.19 -11.35 -7.07
CA SER A 236 16.54 -11.05 -6.58
C SER A 236 17.50 -12.24 -6.64
N VAL A 237 16.97 -13.45 -6.89
CA VAL A 237 17.78 -14.65 -7.20
C VAL A 237 18.46 -14.58 -8.56
N ILE A 238 18.07 -13.62 -9.42
CA ILE A 238 18.69 -13.40 -10.74
C ILE A 238 19.97 -12.59 -10.54
N GLU A 239 21.06 -13.01 -11.18
CA GLU A 239 22.32 -12.29 -11.14
C GLU A 239 22.15 -10.84 -11.66
N GLY A 240 22.74 -9.88 -10.95
CA GLY A 240 22.58 -8.44 -11.24
C GLY A 240 21.31 -7.81 -10.67
N VAL A 241 20.43 -8.58 -10.00
CA VAL A 241 19.22 -8.06 -9.38
C VAL A 241 19.34 -8.05 -7.86
N SER A 242 19.05 -6.93 -7.24
CA SER A 242 19.05 -6.76 -5.78
C SER A 242 17.88 -5.91 -5.31
N GLY A 243 17.62 -5.90 -3.99
CA GLY A 243 16.43 -5.31 -3.41
C GLY A 243 15.22 -6.25 -3.49
N ASN A 244 14.02 -5.74 -3.32
CA ASN A 244 12.83 -6.57 -3.40
C ASN A 244 12.19 -6.43 -4.80
N VAL A 245 12.36 -7.46 -5.62
CA VAL A 245 11.82 -7.54 -6.98
C VAL A 245 10.97 -8.79 -7.10
N SER A 246 9.71 -8.62 -7.48
CA SER A 246 8.76 -9.73 -7.60
C SER A 246 7.72 -9.47 -8.68
N PHE A 247 7.17 -10.53 -9.25
CA PHE A 247 6.09 -10.46 -10.22
C PHE A 247 4.86 -11.25 -9.72
N ASP A 248 3.72 -10.59 -9.72
CA ASP A 248 2.42 -11.21 -9.46
C ASP A 248 1.70 -11.49 -10.79
N PRO A 249 1.56 -12.75 -11.18
CA PRO A 249 0.92 -13.10 -12.45
C PRO A 249 -0.59 -12.88 -12.47
N ASP A 250 -1.27 -12.84 -11.32
CA ASP A 250 -2.71 -12.66 -11.25
C ASP A 250 -3.10 -11.20 -11.51
N THR A 251 -2.31 -10.27 -10.98
CA THR A 251 -2.47 -8.83 -11.19
C THR A 251 -1.58 -8.28 -12.30
N LYS A 252 -0.71 -9.11 -12.88
CA LYS A 252 0.30 -8.72 -13.88
C LYS A 252 1.18 -7.57 -13.38
N THR A 253 1.59 -7.61 -12.13
CA THR A 253 2.33 -6.54 -11.48
C THR A 253 3.77 -6.95 -11.20
N LEU A 254 4.73 -6.27 -11.84
CA LEU A 254 6.15 -6.32 -11.51
C LEU A 254 6.43 -5.25 -10.44
N THR A 255 6.76 -5.66 -9.23
CA THR A 255 7.09 -4.74 -8.13
C THR A 255 8.61 -4.55 -8.05
N LEU A 256 9.05 -3.31 -8.06
CA LEU A 256 10.41 -2.88 -7.77
C LEU A 256 10.39 -2.07 -6.45
N ALA A 257 11.01 -2.59 -5.39
CA ALA A 257 11.03 -1.93 -4.09
C ALA A 257 12.46 -1.79 -3.57
N ASN A 258 13.00 -0.57 -3.63
CA ASN A 258 14.40 -0.26 -3.36
C ASN A 258 15.34 -1.22 -4.15
N ALA A 259 15.00 -1.43 -5.41
CA ALA A 259 15.64 -2.41 -6.29
C ALA A 259 16.80 -1.79 -7.08
N THR A 260 17.82 -2.60 -7.33
CA THR A 260 18.85 -2.30 -8.31
C THR A 260 18.91 -3.46 -9.30
N ILE A 261 18.86 -3.14 -10.61
CA ILE A 261 19.02 -4.11 -11.69
C ILE A 261 20.21 -3.67 -12.55
N GLU A 262 21.20 -4.54 -12.63
CA GLU A 262 22.40 -4.36 -13.47
C GLU A 262 22.39 -5.43 -14.57
N ALA A 263 22.58 -5.02 -15.83
CA ALA A 263 22.58 -5.94 -16.96
C ALA A 263 23.60 -5.51 -18.02
N ASP A 264 24.23 -6.49 -18.68
CA ASP A 264 25.12 -6.26 -19.81
C ASP A 264 24.72 -7.15 -20.99
N GLY A 265 24.58 -6.55 -22.17
CA GLY A 265 24.18 -7.25 -23.40
C GLY A 265 22.74 -7.76 -23.42
N CYS A 266 21.93 -7.43 -22.39
CA CYS A 266 20.52 -7.75 -22.31
C CYS A 266 19.73 -6.63 -21.63
N ASN A 267 18.41 -6.59 -21.85
CA ASN A 267 17.55 -5.58 -21.21
C ASN A 267 17.40 -5.87 -19.72
N ALA A 268 17.39 -4.84 -18.88
CA ALA A 268 17.10 -5.03 -17.47
C ALA A 268 15.66 -5.49 -17.27
N VAL A 269 14.70 -4.88 -17.96
CA VAL A 269 13.31 -5.31 -18.01
C VAL A 269 12.88 -5.43 -19.47
N LEU A 270 12.42 -6.61 -19.87
CA LEU A 270 11.83 -6.85 -21.18
C LEU A 270 10.40 -7.36 -21.00
N ASN A 271 9.41 -6.65 -21.53
CA ASN A 271 8.04 -7.13 -21.66
C ASN A 271 7.76 -7.54 -23.11
N GLN A 272 7.78 -8.83 -23.41
CA GLN A 272 7.53 -9.37 -24.74
C GLN A 272 6.06 -9.60 -25.05
N THR A 273 5.28 -10.16 -24.08
CA THR A 273 3.91 -10.63 -24.35
C THR A 273 2.96 -10.46 -23.16
N CYS A 274 3.39 -9.84 -22.06
CA CYS A 274 2.54 -9.58 -20.90
C CYS A 274 1.73 -8.29 -21.13
N LYS A 275 0.56 -8.44 -21.74
CA LYS A 275 -0.34 -7.32 -21.99
C LYS A 275 -0.87 -6.71 -20.69
N ASP A 276 -0.90 -5.38 -20.62
CA ASP A 276 -1.32 -4.57 -19.48
C ASP A 276 -0.45 -4.80 -18.22
N LEU A 277 0.87 -4.93 -18.43
CA LEU A 277 1.85 -5.01 -17.36
C LEU A 277 1.85 -3.73 -16.52
N VAL A 278 1.84 -3.88 -15.21
CA VAL A 278 2.09 -2.78 -14.28
C VAL A 278 3.48 -2.95 -13.65
N ILE A 279 4.37 -1.99 -13.87
CA ILE A 279 5.64 -1.87 -13.15
C ILE A 279 5.38 -0.94 -11.96
N ARG A 280 5.25 -1.54 -10.77
CA ARG A 280 4.97 -0.83 -9.53
C ARG A 280 6.27 -0.46 -8.84
N LEU A 281 6.43 0.83 -8.55
CA LEU A 281 7.61 1.37 -7.90
C LEU A 281 7.34 1.67 -6.43
N LEU A 282 8.24 1.23 -5.55
CA LEU A 282 8.25 1.55 -4.13
C LEU A 282 9.66 2.01 -3.73
N GLY A 283 9.77 3.18 -3.07
CA GLY A 283 11.04 3.75 -2.67
C GLY A 283 11.93 4.16 -3.86
N THR A 284 13.23 3.95 -3.75
CA THR A 284 14.21 4.37 -4.77
C THR A 284 14.75 3.15 -5.52
N ASN A 285 14.59 3.15 -6.84
CA ASN A 285 14.98 2.05 -7.71
C ASN A 285 15.98 2.53 -8.77
N THR A 286 16.93 1.67 -9.15
CA THR A 286 17.99 1.98 -10.10
C THR A 286 18.11 0.86 -11.13
N ILE A 287 18.28 1.23 -12.39
CA ILE A 287 18.57 0.33 -13.50
C ILE A 287 19.83 0.84 -14.20
N ASN A 288 20.85 0.00 -14.29
CA ASN A 288 22.08 0.26 -15.02
C ASN A 288 22.29 -0.81 -16.09
N VAL A 289 22.34 -0.40 -17.36
CA VAL A 289 22.46 -1.34 -18.48
C VAL A 289 23.54 -0.89 -19.46
N THR A 290 24.34 -1.85 -19.91
CA THR A 290 25.27 -1.64 -21.01
C THR A 290 24.89 -2.54 -22.21
N ASN A 291 25.10 -2.04 -23.42
CA ASN A 291 24.89 -2.76 -24.69
C ASN A 291 23.43 -3.17 -24.99
N SER A 292 22.45 -2.68 -24.26
CA SER A 292 21.02 -2.98 -24.49
C SER A 292 20.11 -1.86 -24.00
N ALA A 293 18.78 -2.00 -24.07
CA ALA A 293 17.85 -1.05 -23.50
C ALA A 293 17.69 -1.26 -21.99
N GLY A 294 17.42 -0.18 -21.24
CA GLY A 294 17.08 -0.27 -19.83
C GLY A 294 15.77 -1.02 -19.64
N ILE A 295 14.69 -0.47 -20.15
CA ILE A 295 13.36 -1.09 -20.19
C ILE A 295 12.93 -1.19 -21.64
N TYR A 296 12.54 -2.39 -22.09
CA TYR A 296 12.00 -2.62 -23.42
C TYR A 296 10.61 -3.24 -23.37
N LEU A 297 9.63 -2.61 -23.99
CA LEU A 297 8.21 -2.92 -23.86
C LEU A 297 7.59 -3.15 -25.24
N CYS A 298 7.16 -4.39 -25.53
CA CYS A 298 6.44 -4.76 -26.77
C CYS A 298 4.92 -4.88 -26.55
N GLU A 299 4.44 -4.66 -25.34
CA GLU A 299 3.03 -4.72 -24.94
C GLU A 299 2.67 -3.56 -24.01
N SER A 300 1.37 -3.22 -23.96
CA SER A 300 0.87 -2.16 -23.09
C SER A 300 1.40 -2.26 -21.66
N THR A 301 2.01 -1.19 -21.20
CA THR A 301 2.66 -1.15 -19.89
C THR A 301 2.41 0.17 -19.18
N ALA A 302 2.23 0.10 -17.86
CA ALA A 302 2.16 1.26 -17.00
C ALA A 302 3.26 1.21 -15.92
N ILE A 303 4.07 2.27 -15.81
CA ILE A 303 5.00 2.48 -14.71
C ILE A 303 4.29 3.33 -13.66
N LYS A 304 4.05 2.77 -12.47
CA LYS A 304 3.26 3.42 -11.41
C LYS A 304 4.04 3.52 -10.11
N GLY A 305 4.13 4.73 -9.56
CA GLY A 305 4.75 4.96 -8.26
C GLY A 305 3.75 5.14 -7.12
N GLU A 306 4.22 4.89 -5.92
CA GLU A 306 3.54 5.22 -4.67
C GLU A 306 4.43 6.16 -3.85
N SER A 307 3.83 7.17 -3.21
CA SER A 307 4.53 8.09 -2.28
C SER A 307 5.86 8.64 -2.84
N CYS A 308 5.82 9.23 -4.04
CA CYS A 308 6.99 9.79 -4.71
C CYS A 308 8.13 8.80 -4.99
N SER A 309 7.80 7.55 -5.26
CA SER A 309 8.78 6.53 -5.63
C SER A 309 9.58 6.96 -6.86
N LYS A 310 10.87 6.62 -6.84
CA LYS A 310 11.83 7.01 -7.87
C LYS A 310 12.34 5.79 -8.65
N LEU A 311 12.51 5.97 -9.97
CA LEU A 311 13.24 5.06 -10.84
C LEU A 311 14.25 5.87 -11.66
N SER A 312 15.53 5.54 -11.50
CA SER A 312 16.61 6.11 -12.30
C SER A 312 17.15 5.03 -13.23
N ILE A 313 17.21 5.33 -14.52
CA ILE A 313 17.69 4.42 -15.56
C ILE A 313 18.87 5.09 -16.26
N THR A 314 20.02 4.42 -16.25
CA THR A 314 21.23 4.86 -16.96
C THR A 314 21.69 3.76 -17.89
N ASN A 315 21.90 4.10 -19.17
CA ASN A 315 22.41 3.17 -20.14
C ASN A 315 23.14 3.84 -21.33
N ASP A 316 23.72 3.03 -22.19
CA ASP A 316 24.44 3.49 -23.40
C ASP A 316 23.59 3.37 -24.68
N ARG A 317 22.33 2.91 -24.57
CA ARG A 317 21.39 2.76 -25.68
C ARG A 317 20.12 3.57 -25.42
N CYS A 318 18.97 2.92 -25.30
CA CYS A 318 17.70 3.55 -25.00
C CYS A 318 17.28 3.26 -23.55
N ALA A 319 17.08 4.29 -22.74
CA ALA A 319 16.71 4.07 -21.33
C ALA A 319 15.33 3.42 -21.22
N VAL A 320 14.31 3.94 -21.93
CA VAL A 320 12.99 3.34 -22.04
C VAL A 320 12.58 3.27 -23.50
N LEU A 321 12.50 2.05 -24.03
CA LEU A 321 12.03 1.75 -25.37
C LEU A 321 10.66 1.07 -25.31
N PHE A 322 9.67 1.56 -26.05
CA PHE A 322 8.37 0.91 -26.20
C PHE A 322 8.00 0.81 -27.67
N GLU A 323 7.55 -0.36 -28.09
CA GLU A 323 7.33 -0.70 -29.49
C GLU A 323 5.93 -1.26 -29.69
N GLY A 324 5.19 -0.70 -30.67
CA GLY A 324 3.87 -1.18 -31.06
C GLY A 324 2.77 -1.09 -29.99
N SER A 325 3.01 -0.39 -28.88
CA SER A 325 2.12 -0.37 -27.73
C SER A 325 2.20 0.94 -26.93
N PRO A 326 1.15 1.31 -26.16
CA PRO A 326 1.20 2.50 -25.32
C PRO A 326 2.03 2.30 -24.05
N LEU A 327 2.63 3.39 -23.59
CA LEU A 327 3.29 3.50 -22.28
C LEU A 327 2.62 4.57 -21.42
N GLU A 328 2.25 4.21 -20.19
CA GLU A 328 1.83 5.16 -19.16
C GLU A 328 2.86 5.31 -18.06
N ILE A 329 3.12 6.55 -17.61
CA ILE A 329 3.97 6.88 -16.44
C ILE A 329 3.09 7.65 -15.47
N VAL A 330 2.87 7.09 -14.26
CA VAL A 330 1.85 7.60 -13.34
C VAL A 330 2.39 7.71 -11.91
N ASN A 331 2.21 8.90 -11.31
CA ASN A 331 2.50 9.16 -9.88
C ASN A 331 3.93 8.77 -9.45
N CYS A 332 4.94 8.97 -10.29
CA CYS A 332 6.32 8.61 -9.97
C CYS A 332 7.33 9.66 -10.41
N TRP A 333 8.57 9.46 -9.95
CA TRP A 333 9.74 10.19 -10.42
C TRP A 333 10.55 9.25 -11.31
N LEU A 334 10.64 9.54 -12.61
CA LEU A 334 11.42 8.78 -13.58
C LEU A 334 12.57 9.63 -14.13
N GLU A 335 13.79 9.11 -14.03
CA GLU A 335 14.96 9.65 -14.71
C GLU A 335 15.42 8.62 -15.76
N ALA A 336 15.48 9.02 -17.01
CA ALA A 336 15.82 8.16 -18.14
C ALA A 336 16.99 8.77 -18.93
N GLU A 337 18.17 8.23 -18.75
CA GLU A 337 19.42 8.69 -19.40
C GLU A 337 20.01 7.61 -20.30
N GLY A 338 20.24 7.94 -21.57
CA GLY A 338 20.81 7.02 -22.57
C GLY A 338 21.19 7.79 -23.84
N ASN A 339 21.53 7.06 -24.91
CA ASN A 339 21.60 7.67 -26.26
C ASN A 339 20.22 8.16 -26.70
N TRP A 340 19.18 7.44 -26.32
CA TRP A 340 17.79 7.86 -26.32
C TRP A 340 17.25 7.80 -24.90
N GLY A 341 16.56 8.86 -24.47
CA GLY A 341 15.97 8.87 -23.14
C GLY A 341 14.72 7.97 -23.10
N ILE A 342 13.62 8.43 -23.66
CA ILE A 342 12.37 7.67 -23.84
C ILE A 342 12.04 7.69 -25.35
N SER A 343 11.95 6.52 -25.97
CA SER A 343 11.77 6.41 -27.42
C SER A 343 10.81 5.27 -27.77
N ALA A 344 10.14 5.41 -28.91
CA ALA A 344 9.39 4.34 -29.54
C ALA A 344 10.04 3.91 -30.86
N ASN A 345 9.30 3.24 -31.73
CA ASN A 345 9.85 2.69 -32.99
C ASN A 345 9.36 3.41 -34.27
N ASP A 346 8.84 4.62 -34.16
CA ASP A 346 8.59 5.57 -35.27
C ASP A 346 7.43 5.25 -36.25
N ASN A 347 6.72 4.11 -36.16
CA ASN A 347 5.82 3.75 -37.22
C ASN A 347 4.40 3.29 -36.84
N VAL A 348 4.03 3.29 -35.56
CA VAL A 348 2.76 2.69 -35.12
C VAL A 348 1.94 3.70 -34.32
N ALA A 349 0.67 3.85 -34.69
CA ALA A 349 -0.24 4.83 -34.07
C ALA A 349 -0.50 4.57 -32.57
N GLU A 350 -0.25 3.37 -32.10
CA GLU A 350 -0.43 2.92 -30.73
C GLU A 350 0.68 3.38 -29.78
N GLU A 351 1.82 3.84 -30.30
CA GLU A 351 3.00 4.27 -29.53
C GLU A 351 2.80 5.63 -28.89
N VAL A 352 1.79 5.72 -28.02
CA VAL A 352 1.45 6.94 -27.29
C VAL A 352 2.07 6.89 -25.89
N LEU A 353 2.86 7.92 -25.56
CA LEU A 353 3.36 8.14 -24.21
C LEU A 353 2.35 9.00 -23.43
N THR A 354 1.84 8.48 -22.32
CA THR A 354 0.99 9.24 -21.39
C THR A 354 1.73 9.44 -20.06
N ILE A 355 1.87 10.68 -19.64
CA ILE A 355 2.50 11.04 -18.36
C ILE A 355 1.46 11.72 -17.49
N ARG A 356 1.22 11.16 -16.29
CA ARG A 356 0.20 11.66 -15.36
C ARG A 356 0.79 11.89 -13.98
N ASN A 357 0.61 13.13 -13.47
CA ASN A 357 1.03 13.50 -12.11
C ASN A 357 2.44 13.02 -11.76
N SER A 358 3.39 13.12 -12.68
CA SER A 358 4.73 12.55 -12.54
C SER A 358 5.81 13.58 -12.85
N HIS A 359 6.95 13.43 -12.18
CA HIS A 359 8.19 14.08 -12.61
C HIS A 359 8.92 13.12 -13.56
N VAL A 360 9.19 13.59 -14.76
CA VAL A 360 9.95 12.81 -15.77
C VAL A 360 11.12 13.63 -16.28
N GLU A 361 12.32 13.11 -16.12
CA GLU A 361 13.54 13.65 -16.69
C GLU A 361 14.06 12.66 -17.74
N ALA A 362 14.17 13.12 -18.99
CA ALA A 362 14.70 12.32 -20.07
C ALA A 362 15.88 13.04 -20.73
N THR A 363 16.97 12.30 -20.96
CA THR A 363 18.18 12.84 -21.59
C THR A 363 18.72 11.84 -22.61
N GLY A 364 18.89 12.31 -23.85
CA GLY A 364 19.47 11.50 -24.92
C GLY A 364 20.03 12.36 -26.05
N PRO A 365 21.35 12.29 -26.35
CA PRO A 365 21.97 13.08 -27.41
C PRO A 365 21.42 12.76 -28.82
N THR A 366 20.74 11.65 -29.00
CA THR A 366 20.04 11.33 -30.25
C THR A 366 18.58 11.79 -30.19
N GLY A 367 17.94 11.71 -29.03
CA GLY A 367 16.58 12.20 -28.77
C GLY A 367 16.20 11.95 -27.32
N SER A 368 15.74 12.97 -26.62
CA SER A 368 15.38 12.83 -25.21
C SER A 368 14.02 12.19 -25.03
N ILE A 369 13.01 12.64 -25.78
CA ILE A 369 11.70 11.98 -25.91
C ILE A 369 11.35 12.05 -27.41
N CYS A 370 11.43 10.92 -28.10
CA CYS A 370 11.34 10.91 -29.56
C CYS A 370 10.75 9.62 -30.14
N ASP A 371 10.50 9.63 -31.44
CA ASP A 371 9.97 8.52 -32.24
C ASP A 371 8.61 8.02 -31.73
N ILE A 372 7.84 8.89 -31.04
CA ILE A 372 6.54 8.55 -30.43
C ILE A 372 5.37 9.04 -31.30
N ALA A 373 4.28 8.28 -31.38
CA ALA A 373 3.09 8.66 -32.12
C ALA A 373 2.28 9.78 -31.43
N GLY A 374 2.48 9.99 -30.15
CA GLY A 374 1.81 11.05 -29.39
C GLY A 374 2.32 11.18 -27.97
N LEU A 375 2.20 12.40 -27.41
CA LEU A 375 2.46 12.71 -26.01
C LEU A 375 1.19 13.27 -25.37
N LYS A 376 0.75 12.65 -24.27
CA LYS A 376 -0.35 13.14 -23.43
C LYS A 376 0.19 13.51 -22.06
N LEU A 377 -0.04 14.75 -21.64
CA LEU A 377 0.32 15.25 -20.31
C LEU A 377 -0.95 15.51 -19.52
N GLU A 378 -1.10 14.84 -18.38
CA GLU A 378 -2.25 14.97 -17.48
C GLU A 378 -1.78 15.37 -16.09
N GLY A 379 -2.10 16.60 -15.66
CA GLY A 379 -1.58 17.15 -14.41
C GLY A 379 -0.06 17.34 -14.41
N CYS A 380 0.51 17.58 -15.61
CA CYS A 380 1.93 17.79 -15.85
C CYS A 380 2.16 18.77 -17.00
N TYR A 381 3.35 19.37 -17.07
CA TYR A 381 3.77 20.24 -18.15
C TYR A 381 5.27 20.09 -18.42
N ILE A 382 5.71 20.46 -19.64
CA ILE A 382 7.14 20.50 -19.97
C ILE A 382 7.72 21.79 -19.39
N ASP A 383 8.66 21.65 -18.45
CA ASP A 383 9.35 22.78 -17.82
C ASP A 383 10.66 23.11 -18.53
N ILE A 384 11.43 22.10 -18.88
CA ILE A 384 12.72 22.25 -19.55
C ILE A 384 12.77 21.40 -20.83
N PRO A 385 13.19 21.99 -21.97
CA PRO A 385 13.40 23.41 -22.23
C PRO A 385 12.08 24.18 -22.22
N SER A 386 12.10 25.41 -21.72
CA SER A 386 10.89 26.25 -21.76
C SER A 386 10.49 26.49 -23.21
N LYS A 387 9.19 26.33 -23.55
CA LYS A 387 8.58 26.38 -24.89
C LYS A 387 8.78 25.12 -25.75
N ALA A 388 9.43 24.08 -25.27
CA ALA A 388 9.36 22.79 -25.94
C ALA A 388 7.95 22.22 -25.86
N ALA A 389 7.53 21.56 -26.90
CA ALA A 389 6.23 20.88 -26.99
C ALA A 389 6.34 19.60 -27.84
N TYR A 390 5.35 18.73 -27.75
CA TYR A 390 5.26 17.62 -28.69
C TYR A 390 4.97 18.16 -30.10
N ASP A 391 5.77 17.72 -31.05
CA ASP A 391 5.66 18.05 -32.45
C ASP A 391 5.38 16.76 -33.25
N ALA A 392 4.23 16.74 -33.91
CA ALA A 392 3.77 15.55 -34.65
C ALA A 392 4.57 15.30 -35.95
N ASP A 393 5.21 16.34 -36.52
CA ASP A 393 6.03 16.17 -37.72
C ASP A 393 7.37 15.53 -37.41
N THR A 394 7.97 15.90 -36.27
CA THR A 394 9.21 15.28 -35.75
C THR A 394 8.95 14.08 -34.84
N LYS A 395 7.68 13.81 -34.49
CA LYS A 395 7.27 12.74 -33.55
C LYS A 395 8.05 12.77 -32.23
N SER A 396 8.32 13.95 -31.72
CA SER A 396 9.20 14.13 -30.57
C SER A 396 8.79 15.32 -29.71
N VAL A 397 9.37 15.42 -28.52
CA VAL A 397 9.44 16.72 -27.85
C VAL A 397 10.45 17.57 -28.59
N ALA A 398 9.95 18.64 -29.21
CA ALA A 398 10.72 19.51 -30.08
C ALA A 398 10.71 20.96 -29.61
N MET A 399 11.73 21.71 -30.03
CA MET A 399 11.83 23.15 -29.85
C MET A 399 12.24 23.79 -31.18
N ASN A 400 11.45 24.76 -31.65
CA ASN A 400 11.63 25.41 -32.97
C ASN A 400 11.65 24.43 -34.15
N GLY A 401 10.91 23.31 -34.08
CA GLY A 401 10.80 22.30 -35.15
C GLY A 401 11.96 21.29 -35.16
N GLU A 402 12.83 21.30 -34.15
CA GLU A 402 13.94 20.34 -34.01
C GLU A 402 13.75 19.50 -32.74
N THR A 403 13.99 18.19 -32.85
CA THR A 403 13.95 17.27 -31.70
C THR A 403 14.91 17.73 -30.60
N VAL A 404 14.45 17.77 -29.37
CA VAL A 404 15.30 18.09 -28.21
C VAL A 404 16.22 16.91 -27.89
N THR A 405 17.53 17.17 -27.98
CA THR A 405 18.61 16.21 -27.67
C THR A 405 19.34 16.52 -26.37
N SER A 406 18.86 17.52 -25.64
CA SER A 406 19.31 17.89 -24.29
C SER A 406 18.26 17.46 -23.29
N ARG A 407 18.56 17.64 -22.02
CA ARG A 407 17.64 17.31 -20.92
C ARG A 407 16.23 17.87 -21.14
N VAL A 408 15.22 17.01 -21.13
CA VAL A 408 13.79 17.33 -21.07
C VAL A 408 13.30 17.05 -19.67
N VAL A 409 12.61 18.03 -19.06
CA VAL A 409 11.97 17.87 -17.75
C VAL A 409 10.48 18.13 -17.88
N ILE A 410 9.69 17.16 -17.44
CA ILE A 410 8.24 17.27 -17.28
C ILE A 410 7.95 17.29 -15.80
N GLU A 411 7.33 18.39 -15.33
CA GLU A 411 6.99 18.59 -13.93
C GLU A 411 5.50 18.38 -13.67
N PRO A 412 5.12 17.82 -12.51
CA PRO A 412 3.73 17.75 -12.11
C PRO A 412 3.17 19.13 -11.76
N ASP A 413 1.89 19.35 -12.03
CA ASP A 413 1.20 20.60 -11.73
C ASP A 413 1.26 20.95 -10.24
N SER A 414 1.53 22.22 -9.95
CA SER A 414 1.59 22.76 -8.59
C SER A 414 0.24 23.30 -8.14
N TYR A 415 -0.12 23.07 -6.89
CA TYR A 415 -1.29 23.69 -6.26
C TYR A 415 -1.06 25.14 -5.81
N GLY A 416 0.15 25.68 -6.01
CA GLY A 416 0.49 27.04 -5.58
C GLY A 416 0.78 27.17 -4.09
N ILE A 417 0.99 26.05 -3.42
CA ILE A 417 1.49 25.93 -2.05
C ILE A 417 2.93 25.45 -2.12
N TYR A 418 3.78 25.96 -1.24
CA TYR A 418 5.18 25.55 -1.14
C TYR A 418 5.49 25.17 0.31
N ILE A 419 6.23 24.09 0.49
CA ILE A 419 6.72 23.61 1.79
C ILE A 419 8.24 23.48 1.70
N ALA A 420 8.97 24.12 2.61
CA ALA A 420 10.43 24.18 2.58
C ALA A 420 10.99 24.57 1.18
N ASP A 421 10.39 25.58 0.54
CA ASP A 421 10.64 26.08 -0.81
C ASP A 421 10.33 25.11 -1.96
N LYS A 422 9.72 23.95 -1.69
CA LYS A 422 9.32 22.98 -2.72
C LYS A 422 7.83 23.05 -2.98
N PRO A 423 7.37 22.96 -4.24
CA PRO A 423 5.97 23.02 -4.55
C PRO A 423 5.21 21.76 -4.04
N VAL A 424 4.01 22.00 -3.53
CA VAL A 424 3.02 20.94 -3.34
C VAL A 424 2.36 20.70 -4.68
N THR A 425 2.47 19.47 -5.18
CA THR A 425 2.09 19.09 -6.55
C THR A 425 1.12 17.91 -6.54
N THR A 426 0.57 17.60 -7.71
CA THR A 426 -0.23 16.41 -7.94
C THR A 426 0.52 15.10 -7.62
N LEU A 427 1.84 15.14 -7.53
CA LEU A 427 2.68 14.00 -7.19
C LEU A 427 2.82 13.80 -5.67
N ASN A 428 3.04 14.88 -4.90
CA ASN A 428 3.46 14.78 -3.49
C ASN A 428 2.39 15.18 -2.45
N TYR A 429 1.23 15.70 -2.87
CA TYR A 429 0.24 16.28 -1.95
C TYR A 429 -0.26 15.35 -0.84
N LYS A 430 -0.26 14.05 -1.07
CA LYS A 430 -0.73 13.05 -0.08
C LYS A 430 0.28 12.80 1.04
N ASP A 431 1.57 12.96 0.74
CA ASP A 431 2.66 12.77 1.69
C ASP A 431 3.79 13.77 1.40
N LEU A 432 3.81 14.85 2.19
CA LEU A 432 4.79 15.92 2.07
C LEU A 432 6.12 15.61 2.77
N THR A 433 6.25 14.47 3.45
CA THR A 433 7.52 14.03 4.07
C THR A 433 8.57 13.65 3.03
N SER A 434 8.16 13.44 1.77
CA SER A 434 9.06 13.33 0.62
C SER A 434 9.87 14.60 0.35
N ILE A 435 9.43 15.75 0.86
CA ILE A 435 10.14 17.03 0.76
C ILE A 435 11.24 17.08 1.83
N TYR A 436 12.47 17.32 1.39
CA TYR A 436 13.60 17.44 2.31
C TYR A 436 13.39 18.56 3.35
N GLY A 437 13.55 18.21 4.61
CA GLY A 437 13.32 19.10 5.74
C GLY A 437 11.91 18.98 6.34
N VAL A 438 11.08 18.04 5.86
CA VAL A 438 9.77 17.73 6.42
C VAL A 438 9.81 16.36 7.11
N SER A 439 9.30 16.30 8.34
CA SER A 439 9.18 15.07 9.11
C SER A 439 7.89 15.06 9.93
N GLY A 440 7.52 13.92 10.49
CA GLY A 440 6.21 13.70 11.11
C GLY A 440 5.17 13.33 10.04
N SER A 441 3.97 13.90 10.10
CA SER A 441 2.95 13.70 9.07
C SER A 441 2.46 15.05 8.53
N ALA A 442 2.53 15.23 7.22
CA ALA A 442 2.05 16.42 6.53
C ALA A 442 1.43 16.03 5.19
N SER A 443 0.22 16.52 4.91
CA SER A 443 -0.50 16.25 3.67
C SER A 443 -1.39 17.42 3.27
N TYR A 444 -1.69 17.53 1.99
CA TYR A 444 -2.61 18.52 1.46
C TYR A 444 -3.79 17.83 0.77
N ASP A 445 -5.00 18.30 1.04
CA ASP A 445 -6.22 17.88 0.35
C ASP A 445 -6.70 19.02 -0.57
N PRO A 446 -6.59 18.86 -1.90
CA PRO A 446 -7.00 19.90 -2.84
C PRO A 446 -8.51 20.12 -2.91
N GLU A 447 -9.35 19.14 -2.55
CA GLU A 447 -10.80 19.29 -2.58
C GLU A 447 -11.27 20.19 -1.44
N THR A 448 -10.76 19.98 -0.23
CA THR A 448 -11.07 20.79 0.96
C THR A 448 -10.10 21.95 1.13
N LYS A 449 -9.08 22.07 0.28
CA LYS A 449 -8.01 23.08 0.37
C LYS A 449 -7.30 23.10 1.73
N THR A 450 -7.10 21.92 2.31
CA THR A 450 -6.61 21.76 3.67
C THR A 450 -5.22 21.16 3.73
N LEU A 451 -4.26 21.91 4.27
CA LEU A 451 -2.96 21.39 4.69
C LEU A 451 -3.08 20.85 6.11
N THR A 452 -2.95 19.55 6.28
CA THR A 452 -2.95 18.91 7.59
C THR A 452 -1.51 18.68 8.05
N LEU A 453 -1.20 19.17 9.26
CA LEU A 453 0.06 18.95 9.96
C LEU A 453 -0.25 18.14 11.23
N ASP A 454 0.36 16.96 11.37
CA ASP A 454 0.20 16.09 12.54
C ASP A 454 1.58 15.73 13.11
N ASN A 455 1.92 16.36 14.25
CA ASN A 455 3.25 16.29 14.85
C ASN A 455 4.36 16.54 13.83
N ALA A 456 4.11 17.45 12.91
CA ALA A 456 5.00 17.74 11.79
C ALA A 456 6.10 18.73 12.18
N THR A 457 7.29 18.49 11.65
CA THR A 457 8.40 19.42 11.71
C THR A 457 8.82 19.80 10.31
N ILE A 458 8.85 21.11 10.02
CA ILE A 458 9.30 21.66 8.74
C ILE A 458 10.49 22.56 9.02
N GLU A 459 11.64 22.22 8.45
CA GLU A 459 12.87 22.95 8.62
C GLU A 459 13.44 23.43 7.28
N ARG A 460 13.61 24.74 7.14
CA ARG A 460 14.26 25.34 5.98
C ARG A 460 15.33 26.33 6.40
N ASN A 461 16.52 25.82 6.67
CA ASN A 461 17.64 26.56 7.23
C ASN A 461 18.60 27.18 6.18
N SER A 462 18.30 27.03 4.87
CA SER A 462 19.09 27.71 3.82
C SER A 462 18.86 29.21 3.81
N THR A 463 19.85 29.97 3.34
CA THR A 463 19.72 31.42 3.15
C THR A 463 18.49 31.73 2.30
N ASP A 464 17.66 32.69 2.77
CA ASP A 464 16.39 33.12 2.18
C ASP A 464 15.31 32.01 2.07
N GLY A 465 15.49 30.87 2.79
CA GLY A 465 14.51 29.79 2.80
C GLY A 465 13.25 30.15 3.55
N THR A 466 12.09 29.71 3.01
CA THR A 466 10.76 29.86 3.60
C THR A 466 10.18 28.50 4.03
N GLY A 467 9.38 28.51 5.09
CA GLY A 467 8.78 27.28 5.63
C GLY A 467 7.54 26.85 4.84
N ILE A 468 6.42 27.51 5.06
CA ILE A 468 5.14 27.27 4.37
C ILE A 468 4.76 28.55 3.60
N VAL A 469 4.40 28.41 2.32
CA VAL A 469 3.92 29.52 1.50
C VAL A 469 2.63 29.13 0.79
N ASN A 470 1.57 29.89 1.00
CA ASN A 470 0.36 29.81 0.19
C ASN A 470 0.30 30.99 -0.78
N LYS A 471 0.59 30.76 -2.08
CA LYS A 471 0.58 31.82 -3.10
C LYS A 471 -0.81 32.05 -3.70
N THR A 472 -1.58 31.01 -3.97
CA THR A 472 -2.76 31.11 -4.86
C THR A 472 -4.04 30.47 -4.34
N VAL A 473 -4.00 29.70 -3.26
CA VAL A 473 -5.17 28.96 -2.77
C VAL A 473 -6.00 29.86 -1.85
N SER A 474 -7.13 30.35 -2.35
CA SER A 474 -8.11 31.10 -1.54
C SER A 474 -8.86 30.17 -0.60
N ASP A 475 -9.21 30.65 0.60
CA ASP A 475 -9.88 29.89 1.67
C ASP A 475 -9.06 28.66 2.11
N PHE A 476 -7.75 28.84 2.14
CA PHE A 476 -6.79 27.83 2.55
C PHE A 476 -6.91 27.54 4.05
N THR A 477 -6.94 26.27 4.40
CA THR A 477 -6.99 25.82 5.81
C THR A 477 -5.70 25.10 6.19
N VAL A 478 -5.10 25.50 7.31
CA VAL A 478 -4.03 24.76 7.98
C VAL A 478 -4.63 24.08 9.20
N LYS A 479 -4.78 22.76 9.12
CA LYS A 479 -5.32 21.94 10.20
C LYS A 479 -4.18 21.37 11.04
N LEU A 480 -4.24 21.60 12.35
CA LEU A 480 -3.21 21.21 13.31
C LEU A 480 -3.67 20.04 14.17
N ILE A 481 -2.85 19.01 14.25
CA ILE A 481 -3.00 17.85 15.14
C ILE A 481 -1.68 17.70 15.90
N GLY A 482 -1.73 17.56 17.24
CA GLY A 482 -0.55 17.46 18.08
C GLY A 482 0.34 18.71 18.03
N ASN A 483 1.65 18.54 18.13
CA ASN A 483 2.60 19.65 18.23
C ASN A 483 3.38 19.80 16.91
N ASN A 484 3.20 20.94 16.24
CA ASN A 484 3.82 21.21 14.95
C ASN A 484 4.84 22.35 15.03
N THR A 485 5.92 22.24 14.28
CA THR A 485 6.99 23.23 14.27
C THR A 485 7.39 23.59 12.84
N VAL A 486 7.51 24.86 12.56
CA VAL A 486 8.07 25.37 11.30
C VAL A 486 9.20 26.34 11.61
N THR A 487 10.39 26.01 11.17
CA THR A 487 11.59 26.86 11.32
C THR A 487 12.15 27.20 9.96
N ALA A 488 12.35 28.48 9.71
CA ALA A 488 12.91 28.97 8.45
C ALA A 488 13.90 30.14 8.67
N ASP A 489 14.70 30.37 7.65
CA ASP A 489 15.65 31.50 7.70
C ASP A 489 14.96 32.85 7.45
N LEU A 490 14.12 32.94 6.39
CA LEU A 490 13.44 34.20 6.01
C LEU A 490 12.06 34.32 6.67
N ALA A 491 11.09 33.50 6.28
CA ALA A 491 9.75 33.50 6.88
C ALA A 491 9.27 32.09 7.15
N SER A 492 8.70 31.84 8.35
CA SER A 492 8.24 30.50 8.69
C SER A 492 6.93 30.18 7.98
N MET A 493 6.03 31.15 7.86
CA MET A 493 4.78 30.99 7.10
C MET A 493 4.44 32.28 6.37
N VAL A 494 4.10 32.18 5.08
CA VAL A 494 3.66 33.28 4.23
C VAL A 494 2.31 32.96 3.62
N LEU A 495 1.32 33.80 3.86
CA LEU A 495 -0.05 33.60 3.41
C LEU A 495 -0.49 34.77 2.53
N ASN A 496 -0.51 34.54 1.21
CA ASN A 496 -0.90 35.56 0.22
C ASN A 496 -2.40 35.49 -0.12
N GLN A 497 -3.14 34.57 0.48
CA GLN A 497 -4.57 34.37 0.27
C GLN A 497 -5.28 34.18 1.60
N THR A 498 -6.56 34.47 1.63
CA THR A 498 -7.41 34.25 2.81
C THR A 498 -7.21 32.84 3.36
N SER A 499 -6.85 32.75 4.63
CA SER A 499 -6.43 31.50 5.25
C SER A 499 -6.96 31.34 6.67
N THR A 500 -7.18 30.08 7.08
CA THR A 500 -7.57 29.71 8.45
C THR A 500 -6.57 28.74 9.03
N ILE A 501 -6.10 29.01 10.25
CA ILE A 501 -5.28 28.07 11.05
C ILE A 501 -6.18 27.52 12.15
N THR A 502 -6.40 26.22 12.22
CA THR A 502 -7.35 25.58 13.14
C THR A 502 -6.95 24.17 13.55
N GLY A 503 -7.57 23.64 14.58
CA GLY A 503 -7.36 22.25 15.04
C GLY A 503 -7.04 22.16 16.52
N ASP A 504 -7.05 20.95 17.07
CA ASP A 504 -6.80 20.70 18.50
C ASP A 504 -5.30 20.71 18.86
N GLY A 505 -4.43 20.93 17.86
CA GLY A 505 -2.99 20.94 18.03
C GLY A 505 -2.41 22.34 18.30
N SER A 506 -1.08 22.42 18.24
CA SER A 506 -0.32 23.67 18.32
C SER A 506 0.62 23.83 17.12
N LEU A 507 0.97 25.08 16.82
CA LEU A 507 1.94 25.44 15.79
C LEU A 507 2.97 26.44 16.32
N HIS A 508 4.23 26.08 16.20
CA HIS A 508 5.37 26.92 16.55
C HIS A 508 6.06 27.42 15.27
N LEU A 509 5.99 28.71 15.02
CA LEU A 509 6.61 29.39 13.87
C LEU A 509 7.86 30.16 14.34
N THR A 510 9.02 29.82 13.83
CA THR A 510 10.28 30.48 14.18
C THR A 510 11.03 30.94 12.94
N SER A 511 11.10 32.22 12.72
CA SER A 511 11.94 32.85 11.69
C SER A 511 13.24 33.37 12.30
N LYS A 512 14.35 33.17 11.60
CA LYS A 512 15.66 33.69 12.06
C LYS A 512 15.86 35.15 11.74
N ARG A 513 15.36 35.63 10.60
CA ARG A 513 15.68 36.96 10.10
C ARG A 513 14.48 37.87 9.83
N PHE A 514 13.32 37.31 9.40
CA PHE A 514 12.22 38.12 8.93
C PHE A 514 10.94 37.90 9.72
N CYS A 515 9.95 37.19 9.19
CA CYS A 515 8.62 37.11 9.78
C CYS A 515 8.28 35.70 10.25
N GLY A 516 7.73 35.58 11.45
CA GLY A 516 7.19 34.31 11.91
C GLY A 516 5.95 33.89 11.09
N LEU A 517 4.93 34.77 11.05
CA LEU A 517 3.75 34.66 10.20
C LEU A 517 3.59 35.92 9.39
N ASP A 518 3.76 35.83 8.07
CA ASP A 518 3.58 36.91 7.10
C ASP A 518 2.22 36.79 6.40
N MET A 519 1.38 37.83 6.55
CA MET A 519 0.03 37.88 6.00
C MET A 519 -0.01 38.73 4.71
N GLU A 520 0.88 38.50 3.78
CA GLU A 520 1.11 39.31 2.59
C GLU A 520 -0.14 39.57 1.74
N GLY A 521 -0.89 40.62 2.07
CA GLY A 521 -2.13 40.99 1.38
C GLY A 521 -3.39 40.21 1.76
N ALA A 522 -3.32 39.32 2.74
CA ALA A 522 -4.38 38.38 3.06
C ALA A 522 -4.97 38.53 4.46
N SER A 523 -6.25 38.17 4.63
CA SER A 523 -6.83 38.01 5.96
C SER A 523 -6.58 36.60 6.49
N VAL A 524 -6.23 36.51 7.78
CA VAL A 524 -5.93 35.25 8.46
C VAL A 524 -6.81 35.10 9.70
N THR A 525 -7.44 33.94 9.83
CA THR A 525 -8.20 33.54 11.00
C THR A 525 -7.48 32.44 11.77
N ILE A 526 -7.22 32.66 13.06
CA ILE A 526 -6.72 31.65 14.00
C ILE A 526 -7.90 31.21 14.84
N ASN A 527 -8.32 29.93 14.73
CA ASN A 527 -9.57 29.44 15.30
C ASN A 527 -9.39 28.12 16.05
N ASN A 528 -9.78 28.11 17.34
CA ASN A 528 -9.74 26.93 18.21
C ASN A 528 -8.37 26.22 18.22
N THR A 529 -7.27 26.94 18.38
CA THR A 529 -5.92 26.35 18.34
C THR A 529 -4.91 27.17 19.16
N SER A 530 -3.68 26.68 19.26
CA SER A 530 -2.56 27.38 19.90
C SER A 530 -1.47 27.74 18.89
N LEU A 531 -1.12 29.01 18.78
CA LEU A 531 -0.10 29.51 17.85
C LEU A 531 1.00 30.25 18.61
N PHE A 532 2.25 29.86 18.37
CA PHE A 532 3.46 30.48 18.93
C PHE A 532 4.30 31.01 17.78
N VAL A 533 4.56 32.30 17.77
CA VAL A 533 5.21 32.97 16.64
C VAL A 533 6.41 33.81 17.12
N LYS A 534 7.57 33.58 16.50
CA LYS A 534 8.79 34.31 16.81
C LYS A 534 9.55 34.68 15.54
N GLY A 535 10.05 35.92 15.47
CA GLY A 535 10.83 36.40 14.34
C GLY A 535 11.42 37.81 14.53
N GLY A 536 11.90 38.39 13.48
CA GLY A 536 12.17 39.84 13.39
C GLY A 536 10.87 40.62 13.50
N TYR A 537 9.83 40.15 12.80
CA TYR A 537 8.43 40.41 13.05
C TYR A 537 7.80 39.13 13.60
N GLY A 538 6.90 39.24 14.57
CA GLY A 538 6.10 38.09 15.02
C GLY A 538 5.04 37.73 13.96
N ILE A 539 3.87 38.40 14.03
CA ILE A 539 2.83 38.35 13.01
C ILE A 539 2.79 39.71 12.32
N ALA A 540 2.90 39.73 11.00
CA ALA A 540 2.91 40.96 10.25
C ALA A 540 2.14 40.87 8.93
N GLY A 541 1.60 42.02 8.50
CA GLY A 541 1.10 42.25 7.17
C GLY A 541 2.10 42.92 6.26
N TYR A 542 1.64 43.36 5.08
CA TYR A 542 2.48 44.06 4.09
C TYR A 542 2.34 45.57 4.21
N ILE A 543 3.45 46.32 4.13
CA ILE A 543 3.46 47.78 4.19
C ILE A 543 2.61 48.35 3.04
N GLY A 544 1.52 49.04 3.40
CA GLY A 544 0.65 49.71 2.44
C GLY A 544 -0.58 48.93 1.98
N ALA A 545 -0.70 47.65 2.30
CA ALA A 545 -1.93 46.90 2.05
C ALA A 545 -3.08 47.35 3.00
N LYS A 546 -4.31 47.14 2.58
CA LYS A 546 -5.52 47.59 3.27
C LYS A 546 -6.45 46.47 3.67
N SER A 547 -6.04 45.24 3.50
CA SER A 547 -6.90 44.05 3.60
C SER A 547 -6.42 42.97 4.59
N GLU A 548 -5.28 43.19 5.25
CA GLU A 548 -4.77 42.23 6.21
C GLU A 548 -5.51 42.38 7.54
N VAL A 549 -6.50 41.53 7.73
CA VAL A 549 -7.24 41.42 9.00
C VAL A 549 -6.80 40.14 9.70
N LEU A 550 -6.30 40.27 10.92
CA LEU A 550 -6.03 39.14 11.80
C LEU A 550 -7.24 38.90 12.71
N THR A 551 -7.88 37.76 12.59
CA THR A 551 -8.94 37.33 13.48
C THR A 551 -8.45 36.23 14.40
N VAL A 552 -8.54 36.43 15.72
CA VAL A 552 -8.22 35.40 16.73
C VAL A 552 -9.51 35.02 17.45
N ARG A 553 -9.91 33.73 17.28
CA ARG A 553 -11.16 33.20 17.82
C ARG A 553 -10.90 31.99 18.71
N ASN A 554 -11.35 32.02 19.96
CA ASN A 554 -11.22 30.90 20.90
C ASN A 554 -9.81 30.28 20.93
N SER A 555 -8.75 31.08 20.77
CA SER A 555 -7.40 30.58 20.50
C SER A 555 -6.37 31.22 21.42
N TYR A 556 -5.31 30.49 21.70
CA TYR A 556 -4.10 31.02 22.34
C TYR A 556 -3.12 31.48 21.27
N VAL A 557 -2.67 32.71 21.35
CA VAL A 557 -1.64 33.26 20.46
C VAL A 557 -0.54 33.92 21.26
N GLU A 558 0.69 33.49 21.07
CA GLU A 558 1.90 34.12 21.58
C GLU A 558 2.71 34.64 20.39
N ALA A 559 2.95 35.93 20.30
CA ALA A 559 3.72 36.55 19.23
C ALA A 559 4.86 37.41 19.78
N GLU A 560 6.05 37.21 19.26
CA GLU A 560 7.27 37.98 19.60
C GLU A 560 8.01 38.42 18.34
N GLY A 561 8.19 39.73 18.17
CA GLY A 561 8.92 40.34 17.05
C GLY A 561 10.06 41.19 17.54
N SER A 562 11.27 40.66 17.59
CA SER A 562 12.44 41.27 18.23
C SER A 562 12.96 42.55 17.51
N GLY A 563 12.63 42.74 16.23
CA GLY A 563 13.13 43.85 15.43
C GLY A 563 12.11 44.96 15.18
N SER A 564 10.89 44.60 14.74
CA SER A 564 9.99 45.58 14.12
C SER A 564 8.55 45.58 14.65
N GLY A 565 8.13 44.54 15.35
CA GLY A 565 6.82 44.48 15.99
C GLY A 565 6.33 43.04 16.21
N SER A 566 5.69 42.81 17.33
CA SER A 566 5.17 41.46 17.67
C SER A 566 3.91 41.12 16.90
N ILE A 567 2.97 42.07 16.80
CA ILE A 567 1.81 42.04 15.89
C ILE A 567 1.75 43.42 15.27
N SER A 568 2.05 43.54 13.96
CA SER A 568 2.23 44.84 13.32
C SER A 568 1.94 44.79 11.81
N LEU A 569 1.81 45.98 11.20
CA LEU A 569 1.56 46.16 9.76
C LEU A 569 0.23 45.51 9.30
N ILE A 570 -0.73 45.26 10.19
CA ILE A 570 -2.04 44.71 9.87
C ILE A 570 -3.11 45.82 9.86
N SER A 571 -4.13 45.64 9.03
CA SER A 571 -5.20 46.64 8.88
C SER A 571 -6.15 46.63 10.07
N ASP A 572 -6.38 45.49 10.66
CA ASP A 572 -7.27 45.30 11.81
C ASP A 572 -6.94 44.03 12.61
N LEU A 573 -7.25 44.05 13.91
CA LEU A 573 -7.18 42.91 14.82
C LEU A 573 -8.54 42.63 15.44
N ILE A 574 -9.16 41.53 15.06
CA ILE A 574 -10.45 41.09 15.60
C ILE A 574 -10.23 40.02 16.65
N LEU A 575 -10.67 40.27 17.89
CA LEU A 575 -10.62 39.33 18.99
C LEU A 575 -12.04 38.81 19.28
N ASP A 576 -12.29 37.55 18.93
CA ASP A 576 -13.58 36.89 19.14
C ASP A 576 -13.42 35.85 20.24
N ASN A 577 -14.07 36.10 21.39
CA ASN A 577 -13.86 35.36 22.64
C ASN A 577 -12.38 35.27 23.05
N CYS A 578 -11.60 36.30 22.77
CA CYS A 578 -10.21 36.42 23.13
C CYS A 578 -9.88 37.84 23.64
N ALA A 579 -8.79 37.98 24.38
CA ALA A 579 -8.27 39.26 24.83
C ALA A 579 -6.75 39.27 24.85
N ILE A 580 -6.13 40.43 24.66
CA ILE A 580 -4.70 40.59 24.91
C ILE A 580 -4.52 40.57 26.44
N THR A 581 -3.78 39.62 26.95
CA THR A 581 -3.52 39.43 28.38
C THR A 581 -2.13 39.86 28.81
N GLN A 582 -1.17 39.90 27.88
CA GLN A 582 0.19 40.32 28.14
C GLN A 582 0.76 41.12 26.96
N PRO A 583 1.45 42.21 27.22
CA PRO A 583 1.51 42.90 28.51
C PRO A 583 0.18 43.54 28.88
N VAL A 584 -0.10 43.68 30.14
CA VAL A 584 -1.34 44.30 30.62
C VAL A 584 -1.44 45.74 30.11
N GLY A 585 -2.58 46.12 29.54
CA GLY A 585 -2.82 47.43 28.96
C GLY A 585 -2.37 47.58 27.50
N ALA A 586 -1.89 46.49 26.86
CA ALA A 586 -1.65 46.52 25.43
C ALA A 586 -2.98 46.48 24.65
N GLU A 587 -3.02 47.22 23.56
CA GLU A 587 -4.19 47.34 22.68
C GLU A 587 -3.77 47.42 21.21
N PHE A 588 -4.69 47.16 20.29
CA PHE A 588 -4.45 47.40 18.86
C PHE A 588 -4.72 48.86 18.52
N ASP A 589 -3.72 49.49 17.92
CA ASP A 589 -3.79 50.88 17.41
C ASP A 589 -3.95 50.84 15.89
N ALA A 590 -5.12 51.27 15.40
CA ALA A 590 -5.43 51.24 13.97
C ALA A 590 -4.63 52.25 13.15
N ASP A 591 -4.17 53.37 13.75
CA ASP A 591 -3.37 54.39 13.08
C ASP A 591 -1.92 53.88 12.89
N GLN A 592 -1.39 53.20 13.89
CA GLN A 592 -0.07 52.53 13.84
C GLN A 592 -0.09 51.16 13.20
N LYS A 593 -1.30 50.60 13.00
CA LYS A 593 -1.53 49.24 12.46
C LYS A 593 -0.76 48.17 13.24
N ALA A 594 -0.74 48.28 14.55
CA ALA A 594 0.05 47.43 15.42
C ALA A 594 -0.56 47.28 16.82
N VAL A 595 -0.14 46.24 17.53
CA VAL A 595 -0.35 46.16 18.97
C VAL A 595 0.67 47.05 19.68
N VAL A 596 0.17 47.96 20.50
CA VAL A 596 0.94 48.98 21.20
C VAL A 596 0.77 48.86 22.72
N LEU A 597 1.73 49.44 23.44
CA LEU A 597 1.63 49.72 24.87
C LEU A 597 2.10 51.15 25.10
N ASN A 598 1.26 51.98 25.73
CA ASN A 598 1.50 53.41 25.95
C ASN A 598 1.86 54.19 24.65
N GLY A 599 1.26 53.77 23.53
CA GLY A 599 1.46 54.41 22.22
C GLY A 599 2.72 53.95 21.48
N GLU A 600 3.50 53.01 22.01
CA GLU A 600 4.70 52.46 21.33
C GLU A 600 4.43 51.03 20.82
N VAL A 601 4.85 50.72 19.59
CA VAL A 601 4.73 49.38 18.97
C VAL A 601 5.51 48.36 19.79
N LEU A 602 4.81 47.30 20.22
CA LEU A 602 5.41 46.26 21.02
C LEU A 602 6.34 45.36 20.20
N LYS A 603 7.57 45.22 20.71
CA LYS A 603 8.61 44.30 20.19
C LYS A 603 8.93 43.15 21.14
N SER A 604 8.26 43.14 22.31
CA SER A 604 8.29 42.06 23.27
C SER A 604 7.09 41.16 23.08
N LYS A 605 7.09 40.07 23.78
CA LYS A 605 6.01 39.07 23.74
C LYS A 605 4.62 39.70 23.97
N VAL A 606 3.70 39.42 23.05
CA VAL A 606 2.27 39.69 23.14
C VAL A 606 1.56 38.37 23.31
N VAL A 607 0.66 38.24 24.28
CA VAL A 607 -0.17 37.05 24.51
C VAL A 607 -1.64 37.41 24.36
N ILE A 608 -2.32 36.67 23.52
CA ILE A 608 -3.77 36.69 23.36
C ILE A 608 -4.31 35.36 23.86
N GLU A 609 -5.26 35.40 24.77
CA GLU A 609 -5.84 34.20 25.37
C GLU A 609 -7.36 34.18 25.18
N PRO A 610 -8.00 33.00 25.13
CA PRO A 610 -9.43 32.92 25.15
C PRO A 610 -9.97 33.65 26.39
N SER A 611 -10.91 34.54 26.18
CA SER A 611 -11.64 35.15 27.29
C SER A 611 -12.36 34.03 28.03
N ALA A 612 -12.18 33.90 29.32
CA ALA A 612 -12.96 32.96 30.12
C ALA A 612 -14.42 33.23 29.78
N SER A 613 -15.10 32.26 29.17
CA SER A 613 -16.52 32.37 28.85
C SER A 613 -17.23 32.79 30.14
N GLY A 614 -17.72 34.02 30.18
CA GLY A 614 -18.15 34.69 31.40
C GLY A 614 -19.14 33.86 32.20
N ILE A 615 -18.65 33.28 33.25
CA ILE A 615 -19.30 33.41 34.53
C ILE A 615 -18.71 34.72 35.06
N ASN A 616 -19.30 35.83 34.59
CA ASN A 616 -19.09 37.13 35.21
C ASN A 616 -19.30 36.93 36.69
N ASP A 617 -18.33 37.41 37.47
CA ASP A 617 -18.36 37.65 38.90
C ASP A 617 -19.68 37.23 39.58
N ILE A 618 -19.64 36.04 40.13
CA ILE A 618 -20.46 35.84 41.32
C ILE A 618 -19.81 36.80 42.33
N THR A 619 -20.28 38.08 42.29
CA THR A 619 -20.13 38.94 43.44
C THR A 619 -20.44 38.10 44.65
N THR A 620 -19.58 38.14 45.65
CA THR A 620 -19.62 37.38 46.88
C THR A 620 -20.82 37.80 47.77
N ASP A 621 -22.01 37.73 47.23
CA ASP A 621 -23.23 37.45 47.98
C ASP A 621 -23.44 35.94 47.88
N VAL A 622 -22.83 35.21 48.76
CA VAL A 622 -23.09 33.77 48.96
C VAL A 622 -24.57 33.63 49.32
N PRO A 623 -25.45 33.23 48.38
CA PRO A 623 -26.79 32.86 48.77
C PRO A 623 -26.61 31.63 49.65
N ALA A 624 -27.17 31.65 50.84
CA ALA A 624 -27.13 30.55 51.82
C ALA A 624 -27.31 29.24 51.06
N ARG A 625 -26.32 28.32 51.11
CA ARG A 625 -26.33 26.99 50.48
C ARG A 625 -27.73 26.42 50.63
N LYS A 626 -28.42 26.18 49.51
CA LYS A 626 -29.75 25.55 49.54
C LYS A 626 -29.58 24.19 50.25
N LYS A 627 -30.05 24.13 51.49
CA LYS A 627 -30.07 22.87 52.25
C LYS A 627 -31.08 21.93 51.62
N GLY A 628 -30.68 20.69 51.45
CA GLY A 628 -31.52 19.63 50.89
C GLY A 628 -30.78 18.68 49.97
N ILE A 629 -31.47 17.68 49.48
CA ILE A 629 -30.96 16.67 48.57
C ILE A 629 -31.44 16.98 47.15
N PHE A 630 -30.55 16.98 46.19
CA PHE A 630 -30.86 17.25 44.79
C PHE A 630 -30.24 16.16 43.89
N THR A 631 -30.89 15.85 42.79
CA THR A 631 -30.24 15.03 41.73
C THR A 631 -29.11 15.82 41.06
N VAL A 632 -28.27 15.16 40.30
CA VAL A 632 -27.20 15.83 39.51
C VAL A 632 -27.78 16.79 38.44
N GLN A 633 -29.06 16.65 38.06
CA GLN A 633 -29.76 17.56 37.18
C GLN A 633 -30.39 18.75 37.95
N GLY A 634 -30.19 18.87 39.28
CA GLY A 634 -30.67 19.98 40.09
C GLY A 634 -32.10 19.83 40.58
N VAL A 635 -32.75 18.68 40.43
CA VAL A 635 -34.12 18.43 40.92
C VAL A 635 -34.08 18.10 42.41
N LYS A 636 -34.80 18.91 43.24
CA LYS A 636 -34.88 18.71 44.68
C LYS A 636 -35.65 17.43 45.01
N GLN A 637 -35.09 16.60 45.87
CA GLN A 637 -35.71 15.39 46.40
C GLN A 637 -36.47 15.69 47.68
N THR A 638 -37.65 15.13 47.78
CA THR A 638 -38.53 15.27 48.97
C THR A 638 -38.38 14.12 49.94
N GLN A 639 -37.75 13.02 49.51
CA GLN A 639 -37.48 11.82 50.31
C GLN A 639 -36.21 12.00 51.15
N SER A 640 -36.17 11.31 52.30
CA SER A 640 -35.00 11.28 53.11
C SER A 640 -33.82 10.52 52.44
N TRP A 641 -32.57 10.79 52.82
CA TRP A 641 -31.39 10.11 52.25
C TRP A 641 -31.54 8.60 52.22
N ASN A 642 -32.16 8.02 53.26
CA ASN A 642 -32.28 6.56 53.40
C ASN A 642 -33.31 5.94 52.44
N GLU A 643 -34.23 6.71 51.94
CA GLU A 643 -35.33 6.27 51.06
C GLU A 643 -35.05 6.48 49.55
N LEU A 644 -33.99 7.19 49.24
CA LEU A 644 -33.60 7.42 47.86
C LEU A 644 -33.00 6.14 47.23
N PRO A 645 -33.26 5.89 45.95
CA PRO A 645 -32.60 4.79 45.25
C PRO A 645 -31.05 5.00 45.15
N ALA A 646 -30.31 3.92 44.87
CA ALA A 646 -28.89 4.02 44.61
C ALA A 646 -28.61 5.00 43.46
N GLY A 647 -27.65 5.92 43.64
CA GLY A 647 -27.40 6.98 42.69
C GLY A 647 -26.47 8.08 43.22
N ILE A 648 -26.25 9.10 42.38
CA ILE A 648 -25.44 10.26 42.73
C ILE A 648 -26.34 11.44 43.03
N TYR A 649 -26.13 12.09 44.19
CA TYR A 649 -26.91 13.21 44.67
C TYR A 649 -26.02 14.34 45.17
N ILE A 650 -26.57 15.57 45.19
CA ILE A 650 -25.97 16.74 45.83
C ILE A 650 -26.70 16.97 47.16
N VAL A 651 -26.04 16.69 48.26
CA VAL A 651 -26.60 16.86 49.63
C VAL A 651 -25.95 18.06 50.27
N ASP A 652 -26.70 19.09 50.54
CA ASP A 652 -26.23 20.36 51.12
C ASP A 652 -25.04 20.95 50.37
N GLY A 653 -25.06 20.83 49.06
CA GLY A 653 -24.02 21.32 48.16
C GLY A 653 -22.78 20.40 48.01
N VAL A 654 -22.84 19.18 48.55
CA VAL A 654 -21.72 18.19 48.45
C VAL A 654 -22.20 16.96 47.67
N LYS A 655 -21.44 16.55 46.67
CA LYS A 655 -21.69 15.31 45.90
C LYS A 655 -21.58 14.07 46.78
N ARG A 656 -22.62 13.27 46.88
CA ARG A 656 -22.64 11.98 47.60
C ARG A 656 -23.14 10.86 46.71
N VAL A 657 -22.53 9.69 46.85
CA VAL A 657 -22.95 8.46 46.19
C VAL A 657 -23.70 7.59 47.17
N LYS A 658 -24.93 7.23 46.86
CA LYS A 658 -25.69 6.23 47.58
C LYS A 658 -25.51 4.89 46.88
N LYS A 659 -24.98 3.91 47.60
CA LYS A 659 -24.80 2.52 47.13
C LYS A 659 -26.07 1.71 47.25
#